data_f1cdab6f4aa7904a7d3a284f79c3ce44
#
_entry.id   f1cdab6f4aa7904a7d3a284f79c3ce44
#
_cell.length_a   1.000
_cell.length_b   1.000
_cell.length_c   1.000
_cell.angle_alpha   90.00
_cell.angle_beta   90.00
_cell.angle_gamma   90.00
#
_symmetry.space_group_name_H-M   'P 1'
#
loop_
_entity.id
_entity.type
_entity.pdbx_description
1 polymer ?
#
loop_
_entity_poly.entity_id
_entity_poly.type
_entity_poly.pdbx_seq_one_letter_code
_entity_poly.pdbx_strand_id
1 'polypeptide(L)'
;MIPERDIENMLEQQLVQQGWVVKTNDPARNVYHQKPKSKEDMHKLNGLEPDFCLYVSEKSVSPEIIVETKKPGMNLAKTKKQALNYAEILGAKIIILFDGILTKTYWVENQVELLDNGTEVISIKEAEFYKKFLLSNSNSSVSDVIIINSKEELINVFSFANQKLRKSGITKGMERFFEFSNLLFLKLISENNDIVSEDIPQYVKWETYKRKSGEELLRYINDTVIPTLENIFNRNGEKTLFSKLIIKDTVALKQIIDKLDGLNLSGIKTDIKGDAFEYFIQQYNSSNNDLGEYFTPRHIVNFLVKLANPKYGEKIYDPFCGTGGILISAFNYIKDHLQQQGYLTDEVLKSLKENTVFGGEISSNARIAKMNMILTGDGHSNIYQQDTLLNPVTEKYDIVMTNIPFNLEGTAQNLYSLLSTNGNSQSIQHIINSLYKTTTARAYIIVPEAILNNDELKNFRKYLIDNHLLKQIISLPSGVFLPYTEAKASILVLQGFNNQPIGKIKYTIIKNDGFTLTQRRRKITRQINDLEEYLYNDSFATKEIEVKEILKDKKYSFIWFKYFTEIPQGYVLLKKILKEERIKNTELYETATVTKHDFFGILSGEKYWGDSFISVTSESNEDYKVVNYKSLSYNPARANTGSLSINLTEKKLAVSKMYVTFKVIDSNFLPEYVYLCLKSKEGLQNIIDRSFGSVRQTLRFEDLCTISIPAISIEQQQAIVNEAKELYKKFTAFKDELEEFDINDK
;
A
#
# COMPACT_ATOMS: atom_id res chain seq x y z
N MET A 1 8.63 35.54 7.42
CA MET A 1 8.91 34.50 8.46
C MET A 1 8.54 35.12 9.80
N ILE A 2 7.71 34.46 10.57
CA ILE A 2 7.29 34.92 11.91
C ILE A 2 8.49 34.77 12.84
N PRO A 3 8.91 35.83 13.58
CA PRO A 3 9.95 35.74 14.58
C PRO A 3 9.62 34.74 15.70
N GLU A 4 10.60 34.09 16.33
CA GLU A 4 10.38 33.14 17.41
C GLU A 4 9.67 33.77 18.62
N ARG A 5 9.97 35.03 18.92
CA ARG A 5 9.30 35.82 19.94
C ARG A 5 7.79 36.00 19.72
N ASP A 6 7.34 36.05 18.47
CA ASP A 6 5.92 36.12 18.16
C ASP A 6 5.22 34.79 18.42
N ILE A 7 5.93 33.67 18.24
CA ILE A 7 5.42 32.33 18.57
C ILE A 7 5.31 32.17 20.10
N GLU A 8 6.28 32.66 20.88
CA GLU A 8 6.20 32.71 22.33
C GLU A 8 5.01 33.54 22.81
N ASN A 9 4.77 34.69 22.20
CA ASN A 9 3.60 35.54 22.49
C ASN A 9 2.25 34.85 22.15
N MET A 10 2.21 34.09 21.04
CA MET A 10 1.03 33.30 20.68
C MET A 10 0.76 32.19 21.70
N LEU A 11 1.83 31.52 22.16
CA LEU A 11 1.72 30.50 23.19
C LEU A 11 1.25 31.10 24.52
N GLU A 12 1.82 32.25 24.93
CA GLU A 12 1.42 32.94 26.14
C GLU A 12 -0.06 33.32 26.15
N GLN A 13 -0.58 33.80 25.01
CA GLN A 13 -2.02 34.05 24.86
C GLN A 13 -2.87 32.79 25.01
N GLN A 14 -2.44 31.67 24.42
CA GLN A 14 -3.15 30.41 24.59
C GLN A 14 -3.11 29.89 26.03
N LEU A 15 -1.99 30.02 26.71
CA LEU A 15 -1.86 29.68 28.11
C LEU A 15 -2.86 30.48 28.97
N VAL A 16 -2.92 31.80 28.77
CA VAL A 16 -3.88 32.67 29.49
C VAL A 16 -5.31 32.29 29.18
N GLN A 17 -5.66 31.98 27.93
CA GLN A 17 -7.02 31.52 27.55
C GLN A 17 -7.40 30.20 28.25
N GLN A 18 -6.42 29.35 28.54
CA GLN A 18 -6.63 28.08 29.25
C GLN A 18 -6.51 28.23 30.77
N GLY A 19 -6.54 29.46 31.30
CA GLY A 19 -6.54 29.73 32.73
C GLY A 19 -5.18 29.67 33.43
N TRP A 20 -4.07 29.61 32.67
CA TRP A 20 -2.72 29.71 33.23
C TRP A 20 -2.41 31.16 33.61
N VAL A 21 -1.70 31.33 34.73
CA VAL A 21 -1.35 32.64 35.27
C VAL A 21 0.09 33.01 34.95
N VAL A 22 0.26 33.92 33.98
CA VAL A 22 1.57 34.34 33.45
C VAL A 22 2.09 35.62 34.14
N LYS A 23 1.20 36.50 34.64
CA LYS A 23 1.56 37.81 35.17
C LYS A 23 2.57 37.72 36.30
N THR A 24 3.66 38.49 36.20
CA THR A 24 4.83 38.43 37.07
C THR A 24 4.50 38.80 38.54
N ASN A 25 3.54 39.64 38.77
CA ASN A 25 3.15 40.11 40.10
C ASN A 25 1.92 39.41 40.69
N ASP A 26 1.43 38.37 40.05
CA ASP A 26 0.29 37.60 40.54
C ASP A 26 0.74 36.50 41.50
N PRO A 27 0.20 36.45 42.74
CA PRO A 27 0.61 35.42 43.69
C PRO A 27 0.24 33.99 43.22
N ALA A 28 -0.73 33.85 42.31
CA ALA A 28 -1.13 32.56 41.74
C ALA A 28 -0.32 32.19 40.48
N ARG A 29 0.75 32.93 40.19
CA ARG A 29 1.59 32.70 39.00
C ARG A 29 2.11 31.27 38.93
N ASN A 30 1.80 30.58 37.79
CA ASN A 30 2.18 29.19 37.56
C ASN A 30 2.83 28.97 36.21
N VAL A 31 3.13 30.03 35.46
CA VAL A 31 3.92 30.01 34.22
C VAL A 31 5.14 30.92 34.36
N TYR A 32 6.30 30.39 34.08
CA TYR A 32 7.59 31.10 34.16
C TYR A 32 8.31 31.00 32.80
N HIS A 33 8.70 32.16 32.26
CA HIS A 33 9.41 32.28 31.00
C HIS A 33 10.92 32.27 31.22
N GLN A 34 11.69 31.46 30.52
CA GLN A 34 13.12 31.30 30.50
C GLN A 34 13.79 30.92 31.85
N LYS A 35 13.16 31.16 32.97
CA LYS A 35 13.70 30.88 34.31
C LYS A 35 12.69 30.16 35.15
N PRO A 36 13.03 29.04 35.76
CA PRO A 36 12.13 28.35 36.71
C PRO A 36 11.90 29.19 38.00
N LYS A 37 10.86 28.79 38.77
CA LYS A 37 10.44 29.50 39.98
C LYS A 37 11.53 29.50 41.08
N SER A 38 12.25 28.39 41.23
CA SER A 38 13.22 28.20 42.32
C SER A 38 14.65 28.57 41.90
N LYS A 39 15.42 29.14 42.83
CA LYS A 39 16.88 29.40 42.64
C LYS A 39 17.67 28.11 42.46
N GLU A 40 17.25 27.02 43.12
CA GLU A 40 17.87 25.72 43.01
C GLU A 40 17.76 25.15 41.57
N ASP A 41 16.60 25.24 40.96
CA ASP A 41 16.36 24.78 39.59
C ASP A 41 17.11 25.67 38.57
N MET A 42 17.24 26.96 38.83
CA MET A 42 18.12 27.85 38.04
C MET A 42 19.57 27.41 38.08
N HIS A 43 20.06 26.98 39.26
CA HIS A 43 21.41 26.44 39.38
C HIS A 43 21.60 25.11 38.63
N LYS A 44 20.61 24.21 38.70
CA LYS A 44 20.65 22.93 37.95
C LYS A 44 20.73 23.13 36.43
N LEU A 45 20.07 24.15 35.90
CA LEU A 45 20.11 24.48 34.49
C LEU A 45 21.45 25.04 34.00
N ASN A 46 22.28 25.57 34.91
CA ASN A 46 23.65 26.06 34.63
C ASN A 46 23.72 26.96 33.37
N GLY A 47 22.81 27.95 33.27
CA GLY A 47 22.76 28.90 32.17
C GLY A 47 21.92 28.44 30.96
N LEU A 48 21.33 27.26 31.01
CA LEU A 48 20.32 26.82 30.01
C LEU A 48 18.97 27.48 30.32
N GLU A 49 18.25 27.89 29.29
CA GLU A 49 16.97 28.62 29.42
C GLU A 49 15.89 27.90 28.60
N PRO A 50 14.97 27.13 29.24
CA PRO A 50 13.76 26.62 28.59
C PRO A 50 12.80 27.75 28.27
N ASP A 51 12.06 27.70 27.17
CA ASP A 51 11.16 28.78 26.80
C ASP A 51 10.08 29.02 27.86
N PHE A 52 9.41 27.95 28.35
CA PHE A 52 8.47 28.06 29.48
C PHE A 52 8.56 26.89 30.44
N CYS A 53 8.41 27.21 31.71
CA CYS A 53 8.26 26.27 32.82
C CYS A 53 6.84 26.40 33.41
N LEU A 54 6.04 25.33 33.39
CA LEU A 54 4.68 25.33 33.87
C LEU A 54 4.53 24.48 35.14
N TYR A 55 3.79 24.99 36.12
CA TYR A 55 3.53 24.39 37.41
C TYR A 55 2.04 24.10 37.56
N VAL A 56 1.64 22.82 37.64
CA VAL A 56 0.23 22.41 37.70
C VAL A 56 -0.35 22.53 39.11
N SER A 57 0.48 22.77 40.12
CA SER A 57 0.06 22.97 41.52
C SER A 57 0.83 24.13 42.15
N GLU A 58 0.15 24.94 42.97
CA GLU A 58 0.79 26.02 43.73
C GLU A 58 1.88 25.50 44.68
N LYS A 59 1.76 24.25 45.12
CA LYS A 59 2.72 23.58 46.01
C LYS A 59 3.97 23.03 45.29
N SER A 60 3.98 23.02 43.96
CA SER A 60 5.10 22.48 43.19
C SER A 60 6.31 23.34 43.33
N VAL A 61 7.46 22.72 43.67
CA VAL A 61 8.76 23.36 43.83
C VAL A 61 9.49 23.44 42.48
N SER A 62 9.43 22.37 41.71
CA SER A 62 9.99 22.25 40.35
C SER A 62 8.85 22.17 39.31
N PRO A 63 9.08 22.55 38.04
CA PRO A 63 8.07 22.53 37.01
C PRO A 63 7.71 21.09 36.64
N GLU A 64 6.44 20.80 36.44
CA GLU A 64 5.97 19.51 35.94
C GLU A 64 5.95 19.44 34.43
N ILE A 65 5.92 20.60 33.74
CA ILE A 65 5.86 20.68 32.28
C ILE A 65 6.90 21.67 31.76
N ILE A 66 7.66 21.27 30.76
CA ILE A 66 8.55 22.14 29.98
C ILE A 66 7.94 22.38 28.62
N VAL A 67 7.93 23.63 28.16
CA VAL A 67 7.48 23.98 26.81
C VAL A 67 8.62 24.60 26.03
N GLU A 68 8.82 24.11 24.81
CA GLU A 68 9.76 24.67 23.82
C GLU A 68 9.00 25.13 22.58
N THR A 69 9.36 26.33 22.13
CA THR A 69 8.77 26.94 20.94
C THR A 69 9.76 26.96 19.78
N LYS A 70 9.25 26.85 18.55
CA LYS A 70 10.06 26.99 17.33
C LYS A 70 9.25 27.61 16.21
N LYS A 71 9.95 28.15 15.22
CA LYS A 71 9.31 28.69 14.02
C LYS A 71 8.63 27.59 13.23
N PRO A 72 7.47 27.89 12.57
CA PRO A 72 6.76 26.93 11.75
C PRO A 72 7.67 26.31 10.69
N GLY A 73 7.61 24.97 10.57
CA GLY A 73 8.37 24.20 9.58
C GLY A 73 9.79 23.82 9.99
N MET A 74 10.21 24.12 11.22
CA MET A 74 11.48 23.66 11.78
C MET A 74 11.41 22.19 12.21
N ASN A 75 12.58 21.54 12.29
CA ASN A 75 12.65 20.12 12.65
C ASN A 75 12.33 19.89 14.15
N LEU A 76 11.09 19.48 14.44
CA LEU A 76 10.61 19.20 15.79
C LEU A 76 11.38 18.12 16.53
N ALA A 77 12.09 17.21 15.85
CA ALA A 77 12.88 16.18 16.50
C ALA A 77 14.07 16.77 17.29
N LYS A 78 14.70 17.82 16.75
CA LYS A 78 15.79 18.53 17.45
C LYS A 78 15.25 19.31 18.66
N THR A 79 14.09 19.95 18.51
CA THR A 79 13.40 20.65 19.59
C THR A 79 12.96 19.70 20.69
N LYS A 80 12.45 18.51 20.35
CA LYS A 80 12.11 17.47 21.31
C LYS A 80 13.30 17.07 22.16
N LYS A 81 14.47 16.87 21.55
CA LYS A 81 15.69 16.53 22.27
C LYS A 81 16.11 17.63 23.25
N GLN A 82 15.96 18.90 22.89
CA GLN A 82 16.23 20.04 23.73
C GLN A 82 15.28 20.11 24.93
N ALA A 83 13.97 20.01 24.67
CA ALA A 83 12.95 20.00 25.72
C ALA A 83 13.12 18.85 26.71
N LEU A 84 13.45 17.64 26.22
CA LEU A 84 13.74 16.48 27.07
C LEU A 84 14.92 16.72 27.98
N ASN A 85 16.02 17.30 27.47
CA ASN A 85 17.18 17.63 28.28
C ASN A 85 16.84 18.58 29.44
N TYR A 86 16.02 19.61 29.18
CA TYR A 86 15.56 20.52 30.24
C TYR A 86 14.66 19.82 31.26
N ALA A 87 13.75 18.99 30.75
CA ALA A 87 12.84 18.24 31.58
C ALA A 87 13.54 17.23 32.48
N GLU A 88 14.58 16.54 32.02
CA GLU A 88 15.42 15.62 32.79
C GLU A 88 16.16 16.36 33.89
N ILE A 89 16.78 17.53 33.59
CA ILE A 89 17.49 18.36 34.56
C ILE A 89 16.59 18.85 35.68
N LEU A 90 15.35 19.25 35.33
CA LEU A 90 14.38 19.84 36.27
C LEU A 90 13.45 18.83 36.92
N GLY A 91 13.43 17.57 36.46
CA GLY A 91 12.53 16.52 36.92
C GLY A 91 11.10 16.68 36.43
N ALA A 92 10.88 17.43 35.34
CA ALA A 92 9.58 17.58 34.72
C ALA A 92 9.11 16.26 34.11
N LYS A 93 7.78 16.05 34.12
CA LYS A 93 7.15 14.81 33.65
C LYS A 93 6.62 14.88 32.23
N ILE A 94 6.33 16.09 31.76
CA ILE A 94 5.71 16.35 30.46
C ILE A 94 6.54 17.42 29.70
N ILE A 95 6.67 17.24 28.39
CA ILE A 95 7.15 18.30 27.50
C ILE A 95 6.07 18.64 26.46
N ILE A 96 6.02 19.91 26.10
CA ILE A 96 5.15 20.42 25.03
C ILE A 96 6.03 21.13 23.99
N LEU A 97 5.82 20.81 22.72
CA LEU A 97 6.46 21.47 21.60
C LEU A 97 5.40 22.29 20.86
N PHE A 98 5.71 23.55 20.59
CA PHE A 98 4.80 24.46 19.93
C PHE A 98 5.51 25.26 18.82
N ASP A 99 4.93 25.29 17.60
CA ASP A 99 5.48 26.04 16.46
C ASP A 99 4.54 27.12 15.90
N GLY A 100 3.51 27.47 16.67
CA GLY A 100 2.48 28.44 16.25
C GLY A 100 1.34 27.83 15.44
N ILE A 101 1.50 26.61 14.90
CA ILE A 101 0.50 25.86 14.11
C ILE A 101 0.21 24.53 14.76
N LEU A 102 1.27 23.84 15.20
CA LEU A 102 1.20 22.48 15.78
C LEU A 102 1.56 22.55 17.26
N THR A 103 0.82 21.78 18.05
CA THR A 103 1.16 21.47 19.44
C THR A 103 1.37 19.97 19.55
N LYS A 104 2.47 19.55 20.15
CA LYS A 104 2.74 18.15 20.46
C LYS A 104 3.16 18.00 21.91
N THR A 105 2.51 17.11 22.63
CA THR A 105 2.73 16.88 24.07
C THR A 105 3.26 15.47 24.28
N TYR A 106 4.33 15.33 25.08
CA TYR A 106 4.98 14.05 25.33
C TYR A 106 5.20 13.81 26.82
N TRP A 107 5.15 12.55 27.24
CA TRP A 107 5.71 12.11 28.50
C TRP A 107 7.24 12.12 28.42
N VAL A 108 7.93 12.58 29.47
CA VAL A 108 9.40 12.61 29.53
C VAL A 108 9.97 11.22 29.73
N GLU A 109 9.38 10.43 30.63
CA GLU A 109 9.87 9.11 31.04
C GLU A 109 10.01 8.13 29.90
N ASN A 110 9.03 8.05 29.02
CA ASN A 110 8.98 7.11 27.89
C ASN A 110 9.02 7.80 26.53
N GLN A 111 9.03 9.12 26.47
CA GLN A 111 9.07 9.97 25.28
C GLN A 111 7.89 9.77 24.31
N VAL A 112 6.77 9.24 24.80
CA VAL A 112 5.56 8.96 24.04
C VAL A 112 4.62 10.17 24.07
N GLU A 113 3.84 10.38 22.99
CA GLU A 113 2.83 11.44 22.92
C GLU A 113 1.76 11.26 24.02
N LEU A 114 1.38 12.36 24.67
CA LEU A 114 0.30 12.36 25.66
C LEU A 114 -1.03 12.18 24.94
N LEU A 115 -1.80 11.18 25.35
CA LEU A 115 -3.11 10.89 24.79
C LEU A 115 -4.22 11.13 25.83
N ASP A 116 -5.26 11.83 25.42
CA ASP A 116 -6.52 11.93 26.20
C ASP A 116 -7.59 11.04 25.55
N ASN A 117 -8.03 10.01 26.28
CA ASN A 117 -8.96 9.00 25.75
C ASN A 117 -8.56 8.43 24.39
N GLY A 118 -7.25 8.23 24.19
CA GLY A 118 -6.67 7.69 22.96
C GLY A 118 -6.54 8.67 21.81
N THR A 119 -6.73 9.98 22.05
CA THR A 119 -6.54 11.04 21.05
C THR A 119 -5.34 11.91 21.44
N GLU A 120 -4.47 12.24 20.48
CA GLU A 120 -3.31 13.12 20.72
C GLU A 120 -3.74 14.47 21.29
N VAL A 121 -3.03 14.95 22.32
CA VAL A 121 -3.23 16.29 22.88
C VAL A 121 -2.54 17.31 21.99
N ILE A 122 -3.29 17.83 21.01
CA ILE A 122 -2.82 18.74 19.95
C ILE A 122 -3.05 20.24 20.28
N SER A 123 -3.39 20.56 21.50
CA SER A 123 -3.59 21.93 21.97
C SER A 123 -3.19 22.07 23.42
N ILE A 124 -2.83 23.29 23.83
CA ILE A 124 -2.60 23.60 25.25
C ILE A 124 -3.90 23.39 26.01
N LYS A 125 -3.80 22.74 27.17
CA LYS A 125 -4.93 22.48 28.09
C LYS A 125 -4.74 23.24 29.40
N GLU A 126 -5.78 23.27 30.23
CA GLU A 126 -5.73 23.85 31.56
C GLU A 126 -4.83 23.06 32.52
N ALA A 127 -4.37 23.67 33.62
CA ALA A 127 -3.46 23.02 34.58
C ALA A 127 -4.11 21.79 35.24
N GLU A 128 -5.41 21.81 35.52
CA GLU A 128 -6.14 20.68 36.12
C GLU A 128 -6.19 19.45 35.19
N PHE A 129 -6.23 19.66 33.88
CA PHE A 129 -6.10 18.58 32.89
C PHE A 129 -4.79 17.82 33.09
N TYR A 130 -3.64 18.51 33.06
CA TYR A 130 -2.36 17.86 33.25
C TYR A 130 -2.15 17.26 34.62
N LYS A 131 -2.69 17.90 35.68
CA LYS A 131 -2.64 17.40 37.04
C LYS A 131 -3.36 16.03 37.18
N LYS A 132 -4.47 15.84 36.47
CA LYS A 132 -5.18 14.56 36.42
C LYS A 132 -4.28 13.44 35.87
N PHE A 133 -3.53 13.69 34.81
CA PHE A 133 -2.59 12.74 34.25
C PHE A 133 -1.41 12.45 35.19
N LEU A 134 -0.86 13.48 35.82
CA LEU A 134 0.24 13.34 36.76
C LEU A 134 -0.13 12.55 38.03
N LEU A 135 -1.37 12.67 38.48
CA LEU A 135 -1.90 11.93 39.64
C LEU A 135 -2.23 10.47 39.31
N SER A 136 -2.68 10.17 38.09
CA SER A 136 -2.98 8.80 37.65
C SER A 136 -1.74 7.92 37.57
N ASN A 137 -0.58 8.49 37.28
CA ASN A 137 0.70 7.78 37.23
C ASN A 137 1.43 7.66 38.58
N SER A 138 1.00 8.38 39.62
CA SER A 138 1.66 8.34 40.94
C SER A 138 1.18 7.21 41.86
N ASN A 139 0.14 6.46 41.50
CA ASN A 139 -0.49 5.42 42.33
C ASN A 139 -0.34 3.98 41.80
N SER A 140 0.53 3.70 40.85
CA SER A 140 0.73 2.33 40.35
C SER A 140 2.12 1.77 40.72
N SER A 141 2.23 1.26 41.95
CA SER A 141 3.15 0.17 42.28
C SER A 141 2.53 -1.15 41.78
N VAL A 142 2.47 -1.35 40.49
CA VAL A 142 2.19 -2.65 39.87
C VAL A 142 2.94 -2.69 38.54
N SER A 143 3.91 -3.60 38.46
CA SER A 143 4.58 -4.13 37.27
C SER A 143 4.58 -3.26 36.01
N ASP A 144 5.79 -2.92 35.53
CA ASP A 144 6.09 -2.22 34.29
C ASP A 144 5.44 -2.87 33.05
N VAL A 145 4.14 -2.67 32.86
CA VAL A 145 3.47 -3.01 31.61
C VAL A 145 3.59 -1.80 30.68
N ILE A 146 4.49 -1.88 29.74
CA ILE A 146 4.65 -0.87 28.69
C ILE A 146 3.37 -0.92 27.83
N ILE A 147 2.50 0.10 27.97
CA ILE A 147 1.36 0.26 27.08
C ILE A 147 1.91 0.75 25.74
N ILE A 148 1.90 -0.12 24.74
CA ILE A 148 2.28 0.27 23.36
C ILE A 148 1.17 1.16 22.81
N ASN A 149 1.48 2.44 22.63
CA ASN A 149 0.60 3.42 22.04
C ASN A 149 0.98 3.82 20.62
N SER A 150 2.08 3.28 20.08
CA SER A 150 2.53 3.63 18.73
C SER A 150 2.86 2.40 17.89
N LYS A 151 2.66 2.55 16.57
CA LYS A 151 3.07 1.60 15.53
C LYS A 151 4.58 1.34 15.58
N GLU A 152 5.39 2.36 15.87
CA GLU A 152 6.85 2.31 15.91
C GLU A 152 7.36 1.38 17.01
N GLU A 153 6.74 1.38 18.18
CA GLU A 153 7.13 0.50 19.28
C GLU A 153 6.89 -0.98 18.94
N LEU A 154 5.74 -1.28 18.35
CA LEU A 154 5.42 -2.62 17.90
C LEU A 154 6.37 -3.08 16.78
N ILE A 155 6.73 -2.18 15.85
CA ILE A 155 7.73 -2.41 14.81
C ILE A 155 9.10 -2.71 15.42
N ASN A 156 9.50 -2.01 16.47
CA ASN A 156 10.78 -2.24 17.16
C ASN A 156 10.83 -3.63 17.81
N VAL A 157 9.72 -4.07 18.41
CA VAL A 157 9.63 -5.43 18.97
C VAL A 157 9.73 -6.49 17.86
N PHE A 158 9.05 -6.26 16.74
CA PHE A 158 9.13 -7.16 15.58
C PHE A 158 10.53 -7.22 15.00
N SER A 159 11.19 -6.07 14.87
CA SER A 159 12.58 -6.00 14.39
C SER A 159 13.54 -6.73 15.32
N PHE A 160 13.38 -6.58 16.64
CA PHE A 160 14.15 -7.31 17.63
C PHE A 160 13.96 -8.83 17.52
N ALA A 161 12.71 -9.29 17.49
CA ALA A 161 12.39 -10.71 17.38
C ALA A 161 12.97 -11.31 16.09
N ASN A 162 12.82 -10.60 14.97
CA ASN A 162 13.37 -11.02 13.70
C ASN A 162 14.90 -11.18 13.73
N GLN A 163 15.61 -10.23 14.29
CA GLN A 163 17.07 -10.33 14.42
C GLN A 163 17.49 -11.53 15.27
N LYS A 164 16.76 -11.80 16.36
CA LYS A 164 17.01 -12.97 17.22
C LYS A 164 16.76 -14.28 16.48
N LEU A 165 15.61 -14.44 15.82
CA LEU A 165 15.26 -15.61 15.02
C LEU A 165 16.26 -15.85 13.88
N ARG A 166 16.71 -14.78 13.20
CA ARG A 166 17.74 -14.88 12.17
C ARG A 166 19.07 -15.38 12.71
N LYS A 167 19.53 -14.85 13.85
CA LYS A 167 20.76 -15.28 14.53
C LYS A 167 20.68 -16.70 15.05
N SER A 168 19.48 -17.19 15.37
CA SER A 168 19.20 -18.56 15.81
C SER A 168 19.13 -19.57 14.66
N GLY A 169 19.49 -19.17 13.43
CA GLY A 169 19.59 -20.06 12.28
C GLY A 169 18.31 -20.18 11.44
N ILE A 170 17.23 -19.47 11.76
CA ILE A 170 16.03 -19.43 10.92
C ILE A 170 16.26 -18.41 9.80
N THR A 171 16.73 -18.89 8.63
CA THR A 171 17.19 -18.01 7.54
C THR A 171 16.07 -17.49 6.67
N LYS A 172 14.98 -18.28 6.46
CA LYS A 172 13.85 -17.88 5.62
C LYS A 172 12.96 -16.87 6.33
N GLY A 173 12.61 -15.79 5.63
CA GLY A 173 11.78 -14.70 6.18
C GLY A 173 10.42 -15.19 6.67
N MET A 174 9.74 -16.03 5.88
CA MET A 174 8.44 -16.62 6.22
C MET A 174 8.47 -17.49 7.46
N GLU A 175 9.50 -18.34 7.61
CA GLU A 175 9.63 -19.17 8.79
C GLU A 175 9.77 -18.31 10.06
N ARG A 176 10.57 -17.22 10.01
CA ARG A 176 10.67 -16.26 11.12
C ARG A 176 9.36 -15.55 11.40
N PHE A 177 8.61 -15.21 10.34
CA PHE A 177 7.30 -14.60 10.49
C PHE A 177 6.32 -15.53 11.20
N PHE A 178 6.21 -16.79 10.76
CA PHE A 178 5.33 -17.75 11.41
C PHE A 178 5.73 -18.02 12.85
N GLU A 179 7.03 -18.14 13.11
CA GLU A 179 7.57 -18.37 14.44
C GLU A 179 7.19 -17.25 15.41
N PHE A 180 7.43 -16.01 14.99
CA PHE A 180 7.08 -14.83 15.77
C PHE A 180 5.56 -14.66 15.93
N SER A 181 4.80 -14.90 14.87
CA SER A 181 3.33 -14.81 14.89
C SER A 181 2.72 -15.81 15.88
N ASN A 182 3.25 -17.03 15.97
CA ASN A 182 2.84 -18.00 16.99
C ASN A 182 3.05 -17.43 18.40
N LEU A 183 4.24 -16.90 18.71
CA LEU A 183 4.54 -16.34 20.04
C LEU A 183 3.65 -15.15 20.37
N LEU A 184 3.45 -14.26 19.41
CA LEU A 184 2.57 -13.09 19.57
C LEU A 184 1.13 -13.53 19.85
N PHE A 185 0.65 -14.54 19.13
CA PHE A 185 -0.72 -15.03 19.27
C PHE A 185 -0.92 -15.76 20.60
N LEU A 186 0.04 -16.55 21.05
CA LEU A 186 0.02 -17.18 22.38
C LEU A 186 -0.14 -16.14 23.50
N LYS A 187 0.54 -14.97 23.39
CA LYS A 187 0.38 -13.90 24.34
C LYS A 187 -0.99 -13.23 24.24
N LEU A 188 -1.45 -12.93 23.04
CA LEU A 188 -2.73 -12.27 22.79
C LEU A 188 -3.94 -13.07 23.32
N ILE A 189 -3.93 -14.41 23.12
CA ILE A 189 -4.96 -15.30 23.68
C ILE A 189 -4.95 -15.25 25.20
N SER A 190 -3.77 -15.19 25.80
CA SER A 190 -3.65 -15.14 27.27
C SER A 190 -4.11 -13.80 27.86
N GLU A 191 -4.00 -12.70 27.13
CA GLU A 191 -4.44 -11.37 27.56
C GLU A 191 -5.93 -11.12 27.37
N ASN A 192 -6.60 -11.85 26.48
CA ASN A 192 -7.95 -11.52 26.03
C ASN A 192 -8.90 -12.69 26.25
N ASN A 193 -9.51 -12.75 27.42
CA ASN A 193 -10.43 -13.82 27.79
C ASN A 193 -11.71 -13.86 26.91
N ASP A 194 -12.03 -12.74 26.23
CA ASP A 194 -13.23 -12.61 25.39
C ASP A 194 -13.04 -13.16 23.96
N ILE A 195 -11.80 -13.53 23.60
CA ILE A 195 -11.49 -14.07 22.26
C ILE A 195 -12.02 -15.49 22.09
N VAL A 196 -12.16 -16.23 23.18
CA VAL A 196 -12.57 -17.65 23.17
C VAL A 196 -13.82 -17.82 24.00
N SER A 197 -14.83 -18.46 23.42
CA SER A 197 -16.07 -18.83 24.15
C SER A 197 -15.88 -19.92 25.20
N GLU A 198 -14.68 -20.48 25.33
CA GLU A 198 -14.32 -21.51 26.30
C GLU A 198 -13.20 -21.02 27.22
N ASP A 199 -13.27 -21.37 28.48
CA ASP A 199 -12.22 -21.02 29.45
C ASP A 199 -10.90 -21.67 29.09
N ILE A 200 -9.89 -20.85 28.79
CA ILE A 200 -8.53 -21.33 28.55
C ILE A 200 -7.93 -21.78 29.89
N PRO A 201 -7.48 -23.04 29.99
CA PRO A 201 -6.90 -23.55 31.21
C PRO A 201 -5.70 -22.71 31.68
N GLN A 202 -5.60 -22.46 32.98
CA GLN A 202 -4.54 -21.62 33.57
C GLN A 202 -3.12 -22.10 33.19
N TYR A 203 -2.92 -23.41 33.06
CA TYR A 203 -1.60 -23.99 32.73
C TYR A 203 -1.12 -23.70 31.31
N VAL A 204 -2.00 -23.29 30.37
CA VAL A 204 -1.62 -22.84 29.02
C VAL A 204 -1.57 -21.33 28.86
N LYS A 205 -1.90 -20.57 29.89
CA LYS A 205 -1.80 -19.11 29.86
C LYS A 205 -0.35 -18.63 29.91
N TRP A 206 -0.08 -17.52 29.24
CA TRP A 206 1.26 -16.90 29.15
C TRP A 206 1.96 -16.77 30.51
N GLU A 207 1.23 -16.33 31.53
CA GLU A 207 1.73 -16.14 32.89
C GLU A 207 2.35 -17.40 33.53
N THR A 208 1.95 -18.58 33.07
CA THR A 208 2.46 -19.87 33.59
C THR A 208 3.80 -20.23 33.01
N TYR A 209 4.00 -20.05 31.70
CA TYR A 209 5.22 -20.52 31.04
C TYR A 209 6.25 -19.41 30.77
N LYS A 210 5.87 -18.13 30.82
CA LYS A 210 6.85 -17.04 30.69
C LYS A 210 7.97 -17.08 31.74
N ARG A 211 7.73 -17.72 32.91
CA ARG A 211 8.72 -17.89 33.99
C ARG A 211 9.69 -19.03 33.76
N LYS A 212 9.41 -19.91 32.79
CA LYS A 212 10.29 -21.04 32.41
C LYS A 212 11.41 -20.51 31.51
N SER A 213 12.50 -21.33 31.39
CA SER A 213 13.65 -21.00 30.53
C SER A 213 14.26 -22.26 29.94
N GLY A 214 15.18 -22.12 29.01
CA GLY A 214 15.92 -23.23 28.40
C GLY A 214 15.02 -24.24 27.67
N GLU A 215 15.46 -25.46 27.61
CA GLU A 215 14.73 -26.56 26.97
C GLU A 215 13.37 -26.84 27.60
N GLU A 216 13.21 -26.57 28.91
CA GLU A 216 11.93 -26.72 29.59
C GLU A 216 10.87 -25.83 29.00
N LEU A 217 11.20 -24.56 28.73
CA LEU A 217 10.29 -23.59 28.12
C LEU A 217 9.84 -24.04 26.73
N LEU A 218 10.79 -24.44 25.89
CA LEU A 218 10.50 -24.87 24.52
C LEU A 218 9.62 -26.09 24.48
N ARG A 219 9.94 -27.10 25.28
CA ARG A 219 9.14 -28.33 25.40
C ARG A 219 7.75 -28.04 25.95
N TYR A 220 7.63 -27.20 26.97
CA TYR A 220 6.35 -26.86 27.55
C TYR A 220 5.42 -26.18 26.53
N ILE A 221 5.95 -25.26 25.74
CA ILE A 221 5.18 -24.62 24.67
C ILE A 221 4.78 -25.64 23.60
N ASN A 222 5.72 -26.45 23.12
CA ASN A 222 5.49 -27.35 21.99
C ASN A 222 4.66 -28.59 22.33
N ASP A 223 4.74 -29.10 23.57
CA ASP A 223 4.14 -30.39 23.93
C ASP A 223 2.93 -30.23 24.87
N THR A 224 2.74 -29.06 25.47
CA THR A 224 1.60 -28.80 26.36
C THR A 224 0.73 -27.62 25.83
N VAL A 225 1.32 -26.45 25.64
CA VAL A 225 0.53 -25.22 25.32
C VAL A 225 -0.11 -25.35 23.95
N ILE A 226 0.70 -25.56 22.91
CA ILE A 226 0.22 -25.65 21.53
C ILE A 226 -0.82 -26.74 21.33
N PRO A 227 -0.58 -28.01 21.73
CA PRO A 227 -1.58 -29.07 21.53
C PRO A 227 -2.89 -28.79 22.27
N THR A 228 -2.84 -28.22 23.47
CA THR A 228 -4.06 -27.87 24.21
C THR A 228 -4.86 -26.79 23.52
N LEU A 229 -4.20 -25.74 23.06
CA LEU A 229 -4.87 -24.65 22.32
C LEU A 229 -5.39 -25.14 20.96
N GLU A 230 -4.66 -26.01 20.27
CA GLU A 230 -5.15 -26.65 19.05
C GLU A 230 -6.46 -27.41 19.30
N ASN A 231 -6.56 -28.16 20.36
CA ASN A 231 -7.80 -28.88 20.68
C ASN A 231 -8.97 -27.93 21.01
N ILE A 232 -8.71 -26.79 21.65
CA ILE A 232 -9.73 -25.78 21.96
C ILE A 232 -10.23 -25.09 20.70
N PHE A 233 -9.32 -24.74 19.78
CA PHE A 233 -9.66 -23.99 18.57
C PHE A 233 -10.06 -24.86 17.37
N ASN A 234 -9.84 -26.18 17.42
CA ASN A 234 -10.00 -27.09 16.27
C ASN A 234 -11.32 -27.85 16.35
N ARG A 235 -12.45 -27.17 16.08
CA ARG A 235 -13.81 -27.73 16.27
C ARG A 235 -14.26 -28.73 15.20
N ASN A 236 -13.59 -28.86 14.03
CA ASN A 236 -14.10 -29.65 12.90
C ASN A 236 -13.03 -30.49 12.16
N GLY A 237 -11.92 -30.84 12.76
CA GLY A 237 -10.87 -31.65 12.08
C GLY A 237 -10.08 -30.82 11.04
N GLU A 238 -10.14 -29.52 11.12
CA GLU A 238 -9.39 -28.62 10.24
C GLU A 238 -7.90 -28.55 10.60
N LYS A 239 -7.06 -28.21 9.64
CA LYS A 239 -5.62 -28.04 9.86
C LYS A 239 -5.33 -26.99 10.95
N THR A 240 -4.36 -27.32 11.77
CA THR A 240 -3.94 -26.64 13.01
C THR A 240 -3.73 -25.13 12.88
N LEU A 241 -4.31 -24.36 13.81
CA LEU A 241 -4.11 -22.90 13.94
C LEU A 241 -2.66 -22.58 14.36
N PHE A 242 -2.08 -23.43 15.19
CA PHE A 242 -0.72 -23.32 15.69
C PHE A 242 0.21 -24.32 15.01
N SER A 243 1.50 -24.03 15.03
CA SER A 243 2.56 -24.99 14.69
C SER A 243 3.57 -25.04 15.83
N LYS A 244 4.20 -26.18 16.01
CA LYS A 244 5.33 -26.28 16.95
C LYS A 244 6.38 -25.25 16.58
N LEU A 245 6.97 -24.62 17.61
CA LEU A 245 8.08 -23.71 17.44
C LEU A 245 9.29 -24.46 16.89
N ILE A 246 9.93 -23.90 15.88
CA ILE A 246 11.11 -24.48 15.22
C ILE A 246 12.43 -23.89 15.74
N ILE A 247 12.38 -22.83 16.55
CA ILE A 247 13.55 -22.21 17.17
C ILE A 247 14.25 -23.20 18.09
N LYS A 248 15.57 -23.39 17.86
CA LYS A 248 16.41 -24.26 18.70
C LYS A 248 17.18 -23.49 19.76
N ASP A 249 17.39 -22.20 19.55
CA ASP A 249 18.07 -21.30 20.48
C ASP A 249 17.10 -20.87 21.59
N THR A 250 17.14 -21.59 22.70
CA THR A 250 16.25 -21.36 23.84
C THR A 250 16.55 -20.03 24.56
N VAL A 251 17.76 -19.48 24.43
CA VAL A 251 18.12 -18.15 24.96
C VAL A 251 17.43 -17.06 24.14
N ALA A 252 17.49 -17.16 22.81
CA ALA A 252 16.79 -16.26 21.93
C ALA A 252 15.28 -16.33 22.11
N LEU A 253 14.72 -17.54 22.27
CA LEU A 253 13.30 -17.73 22.58
C LEU A 253 12.90 -16.99 23.86
N LYS A 254 13.67 -17.17 24.94
CA LYS A 254 13.40 -16.49 26.23
C LYS A 254 13.46 -14.97 26.07
N GLN A 255 14.46 -14.43 25.36
CA GLN A 255 14.59 -12.99 25.13
C GLN A 255 13.40 -12.43 24.33
N ILE A 256 12.87 -13.17 23.36
CA ILE A 256 11.67 -12.77 22.60
C ILE A 256 10.45 -12.77 23.53
N ILE A 257 10.27 -13.81 24.34
CA ILE A 257 9.17 -13.91 25.31
C ILE A 257 9.24 -12.76 26.33
N ASP A 258 10.42 -12.45 26.89
CA ASP A 258 10.58 -11.36 27.84
C ASP A 258 10.28 -10.00 27.20
N LYS A 259 10.66 -9.82 25.92
CA LYS A 259 10.33 -8.59 25.20
C LYS A 259 8.84 -8.46 24.92
N LEU A 260 8.16 -9.56 24.61
CA LEU A 260 6.71 -9.59 24.43
C LEU A 260 5.96 -9.43 25.76
N ASP A 261 6.52 -9.95 26.87
CA ASP A 261 5.88 -9.87 28.19
C ASP A 261 5.68 -8.44 28.65
N GLY A 262 6.63 -7.56 28.33
CA GLY A 262 6.52 -6.11 28.59
C GLY A 262 5.42 -5.37 27.85
N LEU A 263 4.67 -6.04 26.94
CA LEU A 263 3.66 -5.40 26.11
C LEU A 263 2.25 -5.71 26.58
N ASN A 264 1.37 -4.71 26.59
CA ASN A 264 -0.09 -4.92 26.68
C ASN A 264 -0.69 -4.94 25.28
N LEU A 265 -0.78 -6.12 24.66
CA LEU A 265 -1.27 -6.28 23.29
C LEU A 265 -2.78 -6.13 23.18
N SER A 266 -3.53 -6.44 24.23
CA SER A 266 -5.01 -6.32 24.25
C SER A 266 -5.45 -4.86 24.18
N GLY A 267 -4.71 -3.95 24.81
CA GLY A 267 -4.97 -2.51 24.79
C GLY A 267 -4.62 -1.79 23.49
N ILE A 268 -3.90 -2.43 22.56
CA ILE A 268 -3.52 -1.82 21.29
C ILE A 268 -4.72 -1.78 20.34
N LYS A 269 -5.00 -0.62 19.74
CA LYS A 269 -6.05 -0.47 18.71
C LYS A 269 -5.84 -1.46 17.55
N THR A 270 -6.93 -2.01 17.05
CA THR A 270 -6.94 -3.01 15.98
C THR A 270 -6.19 -2.54 14.73
N ASP A 271 -6.31 -1.25 14.38
CA ASP A 271 -5.62 -0.67 13.22
C ASP A 271 -4.10 -0.66 13.40
N ILE A 272 -3.60 -0.38 14.60
CA ILE A 272 -2.16 -0.37 14.90
C ILE A 272 -1.59 -1.79 14.82
N LYS A 273 -2.34 -2.80 15.32
CA LYS A 273 -1.96 -4.22 15.20
C LYS A 273 -1.88 -4.63 13.72
N GLY A 274 -2.91 -4.32 12.95
CA GLY A 274 -2.96 -4.60 11.52
C GLY A 274 -1.82 -3.95 10.75
N ASP A 275 -1.57 -2.68 10.99
CA ASP A 275 -0.52 -1.89 10.36
C ASP A 275 0.90 -2.39 10.69
N ALA A 276 1.12 -2.82 11.94
CA ALA A 276 2.41 -3.35 12.36
C ALA A 276 2.67 -4.73 11.77
N PHE A 277 1.63 -5.58 11.67
CA PHE A 277 1.70 -6.85 10.96
C PHE A 277 1.98 -6.64 9.46
N GLU A 278 1.33 -5.66 8.85
CA GLU A 278 1.58 -5.29 7.45
C GLU A 278 3.02 -4.82 7.22
N TYR A 279 3.53 -3.94 8.09
CA TYR A 279 4.91 -3.50 8.03
C TYR A 279 5.88 -4.69 8.14
N PHE A 280 5.60 -5.63 9.02
CA PHE A 280 6.39 -6.83 9.20
C PHE A 280 6.40 -7.71 7.94
N ILE A 281 5.25 -7.94 7.32
CA ILE A 281 5.12 -8.63 6.04
C ILE A 281 5.90 -7.89 4.94
N GLN A 282 5.80 -6.56 4.88
CA GLN A 282 6.51 -5.72 3.89
C GLN A 282 8.04 -5.82 4.00
N GLN A 283 8.59 -5.81 5.20
CA GLN A 283 10.04 -5.91 5.44
C GLN A 283 10.63 -7.25 4.96
N TYR A 284 9.83 -8.32 4.94
CA TYR A 284 10.26 -9.64 4.49
C TYR A 284 10.14 -9.85 2.98
N ASN A 285 9.23 -9.13 2.34
CA ASN A 285 9.00 -9.22 0.90
C ASN A 285 10.12 -8.60 0.06
N SER A 286 10.93 -7.72 0.64
CA SER A 286 12.05 -7.09 -0.08
C SER A 286 13.17 -8.07 -0.49
N SER A 287 13.14 -9.32 -0.01
CA SER A 287 14.16 -10.32 -0.30
C SER A 287 13.69 -11.55 -1.09
N ASN A 288 12.36 -11.76 -1.27
CA ASN A 288 11.82 -12.87 -2.05
C ASN A 288 10.47 -12.49 -2.67
N ASN A 289 10.33 -12.66 -3.98
CA ASN A 289 9.12 -12.33 -4.77
C ASN A 289 7.86 -13.15 -4.42
N ASP A 290 7.95 -14.13 -3.54
CA ASP A 290 6.89 -15.14 -3.32
C ASP A 290 5.69 -14.63 -2.51
N LEU A 291 5.78 -13.47 -1.84
CA LEU A 291 4.69 -12.90 -1.02
C LEU A 291 3.98 -11.70 -1.64
N GLY A 292 4.55 -11.11 -2.69
CA GLY A 292 3.98 -9.93 -3.35
C GLY A 292 2.61 -10.17 -3.97
N GLU A 293 2.29 -11.42 -4.30
CA GLU A 293 1.02 -11.80 -4.92
C GLU A 293 -0.18 -11.78 -3.95
N TYR A 294 0.06 -11.72 -2.63
CA TYR A 294 -0.98 -11.92 -1.61
C TYR A 294 -1.37 -10.66 -0.84
N PHE A 295 -0.78 -9.50 -1.17
CA PHE A 295 -1.00 -8.30 -0.37
C PHE A 295 -1.76 -7.21 -1.13
N THR A 296 -2.94 -6.86 -0.62
CA THR A 296 -3.75 -5.74 -1.15
C THR A 296 -3.56 -4.50 -0.27
N PRO A 297 -3.12 -3.34 -0.82
CA PRO A 297 -2.93 -2.12 -0.04
C PRO A 297 -4.19 -1.71 0.73
N ARG A 298 -4.03 -1.31 1.99
CA ARG A 298 -5.16 -1.00 2.91
C ARG A 298 -6.14 0.03 2.35
N HIS A 299 -5.65 1.07 1.68
CA HIS A 299 -6.54 2.07 1.08
C HIS A 299 -7.41 1.50 -0.04
N ILE A 300 -6.91 0.51 -0.80
CA ILE A 300 -7.69 -0.21 -1.82
C ILE A 300 -8.68 -1.17 -1.15
N VAL A 301 -8.28 -1.87 -0.09
CA VAL A 301 -9.19 -2.71 0.71
C VAL A 301 -10.36 -1.88 1.25
N ASN A 302 -10.06 -0.73 1.87
CA ASN A 302 -11.06 0.16 2.43
C ASN A 302 -11.99 0.74 1.34
N PHE A 303 -11.42 1.08 0.19
CA PHE A 303 -12.21 1.51 -0.96
C PHE A 303 -13.16 0.40 -1.44
N LEU A 304 -12.66 -0.83 -1.59
CA LEU A 304 -13.44 -1.98 -2.05
C LEU A 304 -14.63 -2.26 -1.10
N VAL A 305 -14.39 -2.25 0.21
CA VAL A 305 -15.42 -2.48 1.22
C VAL A 305 -16.47 -1.36 1.24
N LYS A 306 -16.05 -0.10 1.18
CA LYS A 306 -16.99 1.03 1.10
C LYS A 306 -17.81 1.00 -0.19
N LEU A 307 -17.21 0.65 -1.32
CA LEU A 307 -17.88 0.47 -2.60
C LEU A 307 -18.92 -0.66 -2.56
N ALA A 308 -18.55 -1.78 -1.94
CA ALA A 308 -19.46 -2.92 -1.76
C ALA A 308 -20.58 -2.63 -0.78
N ASN A 309 -20.33 -1.75 0.21
CA ASN A 309 -21.28 -1.32 1.23
C ASN A 309 -22.04 -2.49 1.87
N PRO A 310 -21.34 -3.47 2.47
CA PRO A 310 -21.96 -4.66 3.03
C PRO A 310 -22.85 -4.29 4.21
N LYS A 311 -23.98 -5.03 4.36
CA LYS A 311 -24.97 -4.83 5.42
C LYS A 311 -24.97 -6.02 6.37
N TYR A 312 -25.41 -5.76 7.61
CA TYR A 312 -25.67 -6.83 8.57
C TYR A 312 -26.69 -7.84 8.00
N GLY A 313 -26.40 -9.12 8.14
CA GLY A 313 -27.17 -10.22 7.58
C GLY A 313 -26.73 -10.71 6.19
N GLU A 314 -25.88 -9.96 5.49
CA GLU A 314 -25.26 -10.42 4.24
C GLU A 314 -24.08 -11.32 4.53
N LYS A 315 -23.92 -12.41 3.78
CA LYS A 315 -22.76 -13.31 3.81
C LYS A 315 -21.72 -12.85 2.81
N ILE A 316 -20.53 -12.57 3.31
CA ILE A 316 -19.39 -12.04 2.57
C ILE A 316 -18.34 -13.13 2.39
N TYR A 317 -17.84 -13.29 1.17
CA TYR A 317 -16.86 -14.31 0.82
C TYR A 317 -15.63 -13.73 0.13
N ASP A 318 -14.45 -14.20 0.55
CA ASP A 318 -13.19 -13.98 -0.15
C ASP A 318 -12.53 -15.34 -0.45
N PRO A 319 -12.64 -15.84 -1.70
CA PRO A 319 -12.06 -17.14 -2.08
C PRO A 319 -10.53 -17.20 -2.11
N PHE A 320 -9.85 -16.05 -2.05
CA PHE A 320 -8.40 -15.91 -2.08
C PHE A 320 -7.95 -14.93 -1.00
N CYS A 321 -8.37 -15.20 0.25
CA CYS A 321 -8.34 -14.21 1.32
C CYS A 321 -6.93 -13.81 1.82
N GLY A 322 -5.89 -14.54 1.43
CA GLY A 322 -4.52 -14.26 1.87
C GLY A 322 -4.42 -14.17 3.39
N THR A 323 -4.07 -13.00 3.90
CA THR A 323 -4.00 -12.72 5.35
C THR A 323 -5.32 -12.21 5.96
N GLY A 324 -6.42 -12.23 5.21
CA GLY A 324 -7.76 -11.84 5.67
C GLY A 324 -8.07 -10.35 5.65
N GLY A 325 -7.25 -9.53 4.99
CA GLY A 325 -7.37 -8.08 5.03
C GLY A 325 -8.73 -7.53 4.59
N ILE A 326 -9.32 -8.06 3.52
CA ILE A 326 -10.65 -7.66 3.01
C ILE A 326 -11.74 -8.07 4.00
N LEU A 327 -11.68 -9.30 4.51
CA LEU A 327 -12.69 -9.83 5.46
C LEU A 327 -12.70 -9.05 6.77
N ILE A 328 -11.51 -8.73 7.32
CA ILE A 328 -11.36 -7.92 8.53
C ILE A 328 -11.96 -6.53 8.32
N SER A 329 -11.65 -5.89 7.19
CA SER A 329 -12.17 -4.56 6.88
C SER A 329 -13.69 -4.58 6.72
N ALA A 330 -14.26 -5.63 6.10
CA ALA A 330 -15.70 -5.80 5.96
C ALA A 330 -16.41 -6.05 7.30
N PHE A 331 -15.85 -6.90 8.14
CA PHE A 331 -16.35 -7.17 9.49
C PHE A 331 -16.39 -5.88 10.33
N ASN A 332 -15.28 -5.15 10.38
CA ASN A 332 -15.20 -3.88 11.11
C ASN A 332 -16.16 -2.84 10.55
N TYR A 333 -16.28 -2.73 9.22
CA TYR A 333 -17.21 -1.80 8.58
C TYR A 333 -18.66 -2.00 9.05
N ILE A 334 -19.14 -3.25 9.08
CA ILE A 334 -20.50 -3.56 9.54
C ILE A 334 -20.62 -3.32 11.04
N LYS A 335 -19.65 -3.78 11.84
CA LYS A 335 -19.63 -3.60 13.29
C LYS A 335 -19.69 -2.13 13.68
N ASP A 336 -18.86 -1.28 13.07
CA ASP A 336 -18.81 0.15 13.35
C ASP A 336 -20.13 0.84 12.98
N HIS A 337 -20.76 0.46 11.87
CA HIS A 337 -22.09 0.97 11.49
C HIS A 337 -23.17 0.59 12.51
N LEU A 338 -23.19 -0.68 12.95
CA LEU A 338 -24.13 -1.13 13.97
C LEU A 338 -23.91 -0.41 15.31
N GLN A 339 -22.65 -0.19 15.69
CA GLN A 339 -22.30 0.54 16.91
C GLN A 339 -22.74 2.01 16.85
N GLN A 340 -22.47 2.70 15.72
CA GLN A 340 -22.90 4.09 15.53
C GLN A 340 -24.41 4.26 15.55
N GLN A 341 -25.15 3.24 15.11
CA GLN A 341 -26.63 3.24 15.12
C GLN A 341 -27.24 2.74 16.44
N GLY A 342 -26.41 2.29 17.40
CA GLY A 342 -26.89 1.75 18.67
C GLY A 342 -27.50 0.35 18.59
N TYR A 343 -27.27 -0.39 17.50
CA TYR A 343 -27.83 -1.73 17.26
C TYR A 343 -26.87 -2.88 17.60
N LEU A 344 -25.65 -2.60 18.06
CA LEU A 344 -24.66 -3.63 18.39
C LEU A 344 -24.94 -4.21 19.80
N THR A 345 -25.83 -5.19 19.88
CA THR A 345 -26.04 -6.01 21.10
C THR A 345 -25.12 -7.22 21.09
N ASP A 346 -24.99 -7.94 22.22
CA ASP A 346 -24.18 -9.17 22.31
C ASP A 346 -24.67 -10.26 21.33
N GLU A 347 -25.99 -10.36 21.15
CA GLU A 347 -26.60 -11.32 20.21
C GLU A 347 -26.26 -10.96 18.75
N VAL A 348 -26.36 -9.67 18.41
CA VAL A 348 -25.99 -9.16 17.08
C VAL A 348 -24.51 -9.35 16.82
N LEU A 349 -23.67 -9.07 17.82
CA LEU A 349 -22.21 -9.29 17.70
C LEU A 349 -21.89 -10.77 17.52
N LYS A 350 -22.56 -11.68 18.25
CA LYS A 350 -22.40 -13.11 18.09
C LYS A 350 -22.79 -13.56 16.67
N SER A 351 -23.95 -13.12 16.19
CA SER A 351 -24.39 -13.44 14.83
C SER A 351 -23.44 -12.88 13.76
N LEU A 352 -22.93 -11.67 13.96
CA LEU A 352 -21.95 -11.05 13.06
C LEU A 352 -20.66 -11.90 12.98
N LYS A 353 -20.18 -12.41 14.10
CA LYS A 353 -19.00 -13.27 14.19
C LYS A 353 -19.19 -14.62 13.49
N GLU A 354 -20.33 -15.24 13.67
CA GLU A 354 -20.56 -16.62 13.21
C GLU A 354 -20.99 -16.69 11.74
N ASN A 355 -21.70 -15.67 11.22
CA ASN A 355 -22.48 -15.80 10.00
C ASN A 355 -22.16 -14.81 8.90
N THR A 356 -21.15 -13.93 9.06
CA THR A 356 -20.98 -12.82 8.12
C THR A 356 -19.81 -13.02 7.16
N VAL A 357 -18.62 -13.37 7.64
CA VAL A 357 -17.41 -13.41 6.80
C VAL A 357 -16.89 -14.84 6.62
N PHE A 358 -16.52 -15.17 5.38
CA PHE A 358 -16.06 -16.48 4.96
C PHE A 358 -14.85 -16.35 4.05
N GLY A 359 -13.83 -17.19 4.21
CA GLY A 359 -12.61 -17.12 3.40
C GLY A 359 -12.07 -18.47 2.96
N GLY A 360 -11.43 -18.48 1.80
CA GLY A 360 -10.64 -19.59 1.30
C GLY A 360 -9.20 -19.14 1.05
N GLU A 361 -8.23 -19.97 1.40
CA GLU A 361 -6.81 -19.71 1.13
C GLU A 361 -6.06 -21.04 1.02
N ILE A 362 -5.29 -21.20 -0.05
CA ILE A 362 -4.55 -22.45 -0.29
C ILE A 362 -3.29 -22.57 0.57
N SER A 363 -2.65 -21.45 0.82
CA SER A 363 -1.35 -21.37 1.50
C SER A 363 -1.50 -21.38 3.03
N SER A 364 -0.36 -21.41 3.71
CA SER A 364 -0.29 -21.23 5.17
C SER A 364 -0.76 -19.84 5.65
N ASN A 365 -0.98 -18.89 4.74
CA ASN A 365 -1.58 -17.59 5.07
C ASN A 365 -3.00 -17.73 5.64
N ALA A 366 -3.73 -18.82 5.36
CA ALA A 366 -5.00 -19.13 6.00
C ALA A 366 -4.92 -19.07 7.53
N ARG A 367 -3.80 -19.54 8.10
CA ARG A 367 -3.53 -19.46 9.53
C ARG A 367 -3.41 -18.02 10.02
N ILE A 368 -2.68 -17.18 9.25
CA ILE A 368 -2.55 -15.76 9.56
C ILE A 368 -3.90 -15.07 9.47
N ALA A 369 -4.70 -15.38 8.45
CA ALA A 369 -6.05 -14.86 8.30
C ALA A 369 -6.93 -15.21 9.51
N LYS A 370 -6.92 -16.50 9.93
CA LYS A 370 -7.63 -16.94 11.14
C LYS A 370 -7.18 -16.16 12.39
N MET A 371 -5.87 -16.03 12.60
CA MET A 371 -5.31 -15.28 13.72
C MET A 371 -5.75 -13.81 13.68
N ASN A 372 -5.66 -13.16 12.53
CA ASN A 372 -6.07 -11.78 12.36
C ASN A 372 -7.57 -11.58 12.61
N MET A 373 -8.43 -12.48 12.16
CA MET A 373 -9.87 -12.45 12.43
C MET A 373 -10.16 -12.57 13.92
N ILE A 374 -9.53 -13.53 14.61
CA ILE A 374 -9.67 -13.69 16.06
C ILE A 374 -9.22 -12.41 16.79
N LEU A 375 -8.09 -11.80 16.41
CA LEU A 375 -7.58 -10.56 16.99
C LEU A 375 -8.51 -9.37 16.77
N THR A 376 -9.28 -9.37 15.68
CA THR A 376 -10.28 -8.33 15.38
C THR A 376 -11.54 -8.50 16.23
N GLY A 377 -11.66 -9.62 16.96
CA GLY A 377 -12.81 -9.94 17.81
C GLY A 377 -13.91 -10.72 17.09
N ASP A 378 -13.62 -11.25 15.90
CA ASP A 378 -14.51 -12.15 15.18
C ASP A 378 -14.73 -13.47 15.96
N GLY A 379 -13.70 -13.98 16.65
CA GLY A 379 -13.79 -15.14 17.56
C GLY A 379 -14.05 -16.49 16.90
N HIS A 380 -14.67 -16.51 15.72
CA HIS A 380 -14.99 -17.69 14.94
C HIS A 380 -14.60 -17.43 13.47
N SER A 381 -13.46 -17.94 13.04
CA SER A 381 -13.06 -17.71 11.66
C SER A 381 -13.61 -18.80 10.74
N ASN A 382 -14.51 -18.43 9.85
CA ASN A 382 -14.93 -19.26 8.70
C ASN A 382 -13.87 -19.20 7.58
N ILE A 383 -12.60 -19.36 7.95
CA ILE A 383 -11.47 -19.39 7.00
C ILE A 383 -11.02 -20.84 6.81
N TYR A 384 -11.03 -21.28 5.56
CA TYR A 384 -10.67 -22.66 5.20
C TYR A 384 -9.35 -22.70 4.45
N GLN A 385 -8.40 -23.52 4.92
CA GLN A 385 -7.17 -23.76 4.18
C GLN A 385 -7.41 -24.83 3.13
N GLN A 386 -7.71 -24.42 1.90
CA GLN A 386 -8.05 -25.31 0.80
C GLN A 386 -7.75 -24.66 -0.55
N ASP A 387 -7.57 -25.50 -1.57
CA ASP A 387 -7.63 -25.02 -2.94
C ASP A 387 -9.10 -24.74 -3.29
N THR A 388 -9.44 -23.46 -3.34
CA THR A 388 -10.81 -22.99 -3.57
C THR A 388 -11.33 -23.39 -4.95
N LEU A 389 -10.45 -23.44 -5.97
CA LEU A 389 -10.87 -23.81 -7.33
C LEU A 389 -11.22 -25.29 -7.45
N LEU A 390 -10.60 -26.14 -6.65
CA LEU A 390 -10.90 -27.59 -6.58
C LEU A 390 -12.09 -27.89 -5.66
N ASN A 391 -12.54 -26.92 -4.86
CA ASN A 391 -13.68 -27.02 -3.95
C ASN A 391 -14.75 -25.97 -4.30
N PRO A 392 -15.43 -26.12 -5.46
CA PRO A 392 -16.39 -25.12 -5.93
C PRO A 392 -17.59 -24.99 -4.97
N VAL A 393 -18.00 -23.75 -4.74
CA VAL A 393 -19.15 -23.42 -3.92
C VAL A 393 -20.22 -22.82 -4.85
N THR A 394 -21.49 -23.18 -4.62
CA THR A 394 -22.61 -22.73 -5.45
C THR A 394 -23.66 -22.04 -4.59
N GLU A 395 -24.13 -20.86 -4.98
CA GLU A 395 -25.27 -20.13 -4.42
C GLU A 395 -25.25 -20.05 -2.87
N LYS A 396 -24.17 -19.52 -2.29
CA LYS A 396 -23.98 -19.50 -0.83
C LYS A 396 -23.78 -18.10 -0.25
N TYR A 397 -23.40 -17.10 -1.07
CA TYR A 397 -22.98 -15.79 -0.58
C TYR A 397 -23.73 -14.64 -1.26
N ASP A 398 -23.91 -13.56 -0.51
CA ASP A 398 -24.52 -12.32 -1.00
C ASP A 398 -23.49 -11.42 -1.68
N ILE A 399 -22.28 -11.38 -1.12
CA ILE A 399 -21.20 -10.52 -1.59
C ILE A 399 -19.92 -11.35 -1.71
N VAL A 400 -19.22 -11.18 -2.82
CA VAL A 400 -17.83 -11.61 -2.95
C VAL A 400 -16.94 -10.38 -3.11
N MET A 401 -15.91 -10.27 -2.27
CA MET A 401 -14.87 -9.25 -2.36
C MET A 401 -13.52 -9.93 -2.32
N THR A 402 -12.72 -9.76 -3.35
CA THR A 402 -11.45 -10.47 -3.43
C THR A 402 -10.43 -9.78 -4.34
N ASN A 403 -9.16 -10.06 -4.10
CA ASN A 403 -8.07 -9.82 -5.02
C ASN A 403 -7.59 -11.18 -5.54
N ILE A 404 -7.88 -11.52 -6.81
CA ILE A 404 -7.46 -12.81 -7.37
C ILE A 404 -5.94 -12.85 -7.58
N PRO A 405 -5.28 -14.02 -7.46
CA PRO A 405 -3.88 -14.19 -7.83
C PRO A 405 -3.65 -13.86 -9.31
N PHE A 406 -2.66 -12.99 -9.63
CA PHE A 406 -2.52 -12.47 -11.00
C PHE A 406 -1.95 -13.45 -12.01
N ASN A 407 -1.19 -14.46 -11.55
CA ASN A 407 -0.49 -15.44 -12.39
C ASN A 407 -0.97 -16.87 -12.13
N LEU A 408 -2.26 -17.06 -11.86
CA LEU A 408 -2.80 -18.36 -11.51
C LEU A 408 -2.94 -19.24 -12.76
N GLU A 409 -2.32 -20.41 -12.73
CA GLU A 409 -2.55 -21.47 -13.72
C GLU A 409 -3.86 -22.18 -13.43
N GLY A 410 -4.61 -22.50 -14.48
CA GLY A 410 -5.88 -23.19 -14.33
C GLY A 410 -5.71 -24.69 -14.18
N THR A 411 -6.09 -25.23 -13.05
CA THR A 411 -6.01 -26.67 -12.73
C THR A 411 -7.38 -27.38 -12.73
N ALA A 412 -8.46 -26.61 -12.55
CA ALA A 412 -9.83 -27.13 -12.32
C ALA A 412 -10.71 -27.13 -13.58
N GLN A 413 -10.20 -27.56 -14.74
CA GLN A 413 -10.84 -27.38 -16.06
C GLN A 413 -12.26 -27.94 -16.15
N ASN A 414 -12.55 -29.06 -15.50
CA ASN A 414 -13.85 -29.75 -15.63
C ASN A 414 -14.88 -29.31 -14.58
N LEU A 415 -14.55 -28.38 -13.69
CA LEU A 415 -15.43 -27.96 -12.60
C LEU A 415 -16.22 -26.67 -12.94
N TYR A 416 -15.91 -26.04 -14.05
CA TYR A 416 -16.53 -24.77 -14.46
C TYR A 416 -17.14 -24.88 -15.87
N SER A 417 -18.22 -24.13 -16.09
CA SER A 417 -19.04 -24.20 -17.32
C SER A 417 -18.30 -23.76 -18.58
N LEU A 418 -17.42 -22.77 -18.46
CA LEU A 418 -16.56 -22.36 -19.56
C LEU A 418 -15.20 -23.06 -19.40
N LEU A 419 -14.92 -24.02 -20.24
CA LEU A 419 -13.63 -24.72 -20.25
C LEU A 419 -12.49 -23.74 -20.54
N SER A 420 -11.57 -23.63 -19.64
CA SER A 420 -10.41 -22.72 -19.75
C SER A 420 -9.25 -23.28 -18.95
N THR A 421 -8.04 -23.19 -19.51
CA THR A 421 -6.78 -23.47 -18.84
C THR A 421 -6.26 -22.26 -18.05
N ASN A 422 -6.95 -21.12 -18.16
CA ASN A 422 -6.53 -19.88 -17.51
C ASN A 422 -7.18 -19.77 -16.11
N GLY A 423 -6.35 -19.70 -15.07
CA GLY A 423 -6.79 -19.65 -13.68
C GLY A 423 -7.62 -18.42 -13.33
N ASN A 424 -7.37 -17.28 -13.98
CA ASN A 424 -8.20 -16.07 -13.77
C ASN A 424 -9.63 -16.27 -14.25
N SER A 425 -9.83 -16.97 -15.39
CA SER A 425 -11.16 -17.33 -15.87
C SER A 425 -11.86 -18.27 -14.89
N GLN A 426 -11.17 -19.28 -14.38
CA GLN A 426 -11.71 -20.22 -13.40
C GLN A 426 -12.06 -19.52 -12.08
N SER A 427 -11.19 -18.62 -11.60
CA SER A 427 -11.43 -17.83 -10.39
C SER A 427 -12.70 -17.00 -10.47
N ILE A 428 -12.91 -16.29 -11.57
CA ILE A 428 -14.10 -15.44 -11.72
C ILE A 428 -15.35 -16.29 -11.91
N GLN A 429 -15.27 -17.44 -12.58
CA GLN A 429 -16.41 -18.38 -12.67
C GLN A 429 -16.76 -18.96 -11.29
N HIS A 430 -15.75 -19.30 -10.45
CA HIS A 430 -15.97 -19.72 -9.07
C HIS A 430 -16.73 -18.64 -8.28
N ILE A 431 -16.27 -17.39 -8.38
CA ILE A 431 -16.89 -16.24 -7.71
C ILE A 431 -18.35 -16.09 -8.13
N ILE A 432 -18.64 -16.10 -9.43
CA ILE A 432 -19.99 -15.95 -9.97
C ILE A 432 -20.88 -17.08 -9.49
N ASN A 433 -20.40 -18.33 -9.54
CA ASN A 433 -21.18 -19.51 -9.12
C ASN A 433 -21.45 -19.49 -7.60
N SER A 434 -20.57 -18.91 -6.80
CA SER A 434 -20.73 -18.83 -5.34
C SER A 434 -21.77 -17.81 -4.88
N LEU A 435 -22.14 -16.85 -5.75
CA LEU A 435 -23.16 -15.85 -5.47
C LEU A 435 -24.57 -16.43 -5.52
N TYR A 436 -25.44 -15.96 -4.63
CA TYR A 436 -26.87 -16.23 -4.75
C TYR A 436 -27.45 -15.69 -6.06
N LYS A 437 -28.46 -16.35 -6.58
CA LYS A 437 -29.21 -15.91 -7.77
C LYS A 437 -30.28 -14.86 -7.43
N THR A 438 -29.83 -13.76 -6.84
CA THR A 438 -30.69 -12.64 -6.41
C THR A 438 -30.27 -11.34 -7.09
N THR A 439 -31.13 -10.35 -7.09
CA THR A 439 -30.84 -9.02 -7.65
C THR A 439 -29.85 -8.22 -6.80
N THR A 440 -29.64 -8.62 -5.56
CA THR A 440 -28.75 -7.96 -4.60
C THR A 440 -27.35 -8.59 -4.54
N ALA A 441 -27.23 -9.84 -4.99
CA ALA A 441 -25.95 -10.55 -5.00
C ALA A 441 -24.95 -9.89 -5.96
N ARG A 442 -23.73 -9.67 -5.48
CA ARG A 442 -22.74 -8.87 -6.18
C ARG A 442 -21.30 -9.26 -5.85
N ALA A 443 -20.39 -9.03 -6.81
CA ALA A 443 -18.97 -9.25 -6.58
C ALA A 443 -18.14 -8.01 -6.96
N TYR A 444 -17.09 -7.79 -6.21
CA TYR A 444 -16.08 -6.76 -6.40
C TYR A 444 -14.71 -7.43 -6.44
N ILE A 445 -14.15 -7.53 -7.62
CA ILE A 445 -12.98 -8.37 -7.88
C ILE A 445 -11.84 -7.51 -8.38
N ILE A 446 -10.74 -7.49 -7.66
CA ILE A 446 -9.49 -6.91 -8.16
C ILE A 446 -8.87 -7.93 -9.10
N VAL A 447 -8.60 -7.50 -10.32
CA VAL A 447 -8.08 -8.35 -11.40
C VAL A 447 -6.91 -7.70 -12.11
N PRO A 448 -5.95 -8.47 -12.67
CA PRO A 448 -4.93 -7.91 -13.56
C PRO A 448 -5.60 -7.41 -14.85
N GLU A 449 -5.17 -6.25 -15.36
CA GLU A 449 -5.75 -5.68 -16.59
C GLU A 449 -5.61 -6.58 -17.84
N ALA A 450 -4.72 -7.55 -17.81
CA ALA A 450 -4.61 -8.55 -18.87
C ALA A 450 -5.96 -9.25 -19.16
N ILE A 451 -6.82 -9.43 -18.15
CA ILE A 451 -8.18 -10.00 -18.32
C ILE A 451 -9.02 -9.17 -19.28
N LEU A 452 -8.84 -7.86 -19.28
CA LEU A 452 -9.65 -6.93 -20.08
C LEU A 452 -9.36 -7.04 -21.59
N ASN A 453 -8.21 -7.60 -22.00
CA ASN A 453 -7.81 -7.55 -23.40
C ASN A 453 -6.99 -8.75 -23.92
N ASN A 454 -6.59 -9.73 -23.09
CA ASN A 454 -5.86 -10.91 -23.56
C ASN A 454 -6.74 -11.74 -24.52
N ASP A 455 -6.17 -12.16 -25.66
CA ASP A 455 -6.90 -12.91 -26.69
C ASP A 455 -7.40 -14.28 -26.22
N GLU A 456 -6.67 -14.95 -25.33
CA GLU A 456 -7.08 -16.21 -24.70
C GLU A 456 -8.41 -16.07 -23.94
N LEU A 457 -8.65 -14.91 -23.36
CA LEU A 457 -9.81 -14.63 -22.51
C LEU A 457 -10.98 -13.97 -23.27
N LYS A 458 -10.93 -13.90 -24.60
CA LYS A 458 -12.02 -13.29 -25.38
C LYS A 458 -13.37 -14.00 -25.16
N ASN A 459 -13.37 -15.35 -25.11
CA ASN A 459 -14.59 -16.13 -24.89
C ASN A 459 -15.12 -15.95 -23.47
N PHE A 460 -14.22 -15.76 -22.50
CA PHE A 460 -14.58 -15.44 -21.13
C PHE A 460 -15.23 -14.05 -21.03
N ARG A 461 -14.67 -13.03 -21.69
CA ARG A 461 -15.32 -11.70 -21.73
C ARG A 461 -16.69 -11.75 -22.39
N LYS A 462 -16.81 -12.50 -23.48
CA LYS A 462 -18.12 -12.75 -24.11
C LYS A 462 -19.09 -13.40 -23.15
N TYR A 463 -18.64 -14.42 -22.39
CA TYR A 463 -19.46 -15.08 -21.38
C TYR A 463 -20.02 -14.11 -20.34
N LEU A 464 -19.19 -13.16 -19.84
CA LEU A 464 -19.64 -12.13 -18.90
C LEU A 464 -20.71 -11.21 -19.49
N ILE A 465 -20.62 -10.89 -20.79
CA ILE A 465 -21.58 -10.05 -21.49
C ILE A 465 -22.89 -10.82 -21.74
N ASP A 466 -22.82 -12.01 -22.32
CA ASP A 466 -23.97 -12.81 -22.71
C ASP A 466 -24.84 -13.20 -21.51
N ASN A 467 -24.24 -13.37 -20.34
CA ASN A 467 -24.93 -13.68 -19.10
C ASN A 467 -25.26 -12.43 -18.25
N HIS A 468 -25.09 -11.24 -18.79
CA HIS A 468 -25.39 -9.98 -18.11
C HIS A 468 -24.75 -9.82 -16.74
N LEU A 469 -23.48 -10.23 -16.58
CA LEU A 469 -22.82 -10.28 -15.29
C LEU A 469 -22.03 -9.00 -14.97
N LEU A 470 -21.42 -8.35 -15.97
CA LEU A 470 -20.52 -7.21 -15.79
C LEU A 470 -21.27 -5.88 -15.75
N LYS A 471 -21.29 -5.22 -14.59
CA LYS A 471 -21.91 -3.89 -14.39
C LYS A 471 -20.94 -2.73 -14.59
N GLN A 472 -19.73 -2.87 -14.05
CA GLN A 472 -18.76 -1.77 -14.03
C GLN A 472 -17.33 -2.27 -14.06
N ILE A 473 -16.45 -1.46 -14.62
CA ILE A 473 -15.00 -1.61 -14.56
C ILE A 473 -14.42 -0.32 -13.97
N ILE A 474 -13.61 -0.47 -12.92
CA ILE A 474 -12.88 0.64 -12.28
C ILE A 474 -11.39 0.40 -12.53
N SER A 475 -10.78 1.20 -13.41
CA SER A 475 -9.36 1.12 -13.71
C SER A 475 -8.57 1.81 -12.61
N LEU A 476 -7.61 1.10 -12.00
CA LEU A 476 -6.72 1.62 -10.98
C LEU A 476 -5.44 2.20 -11.60
N PRO A 477 -4.74 3.13 -10.95
CA PRO A 477 -3.50 3.67 -11.49
C PRO A 477 -2.39 2.62 -11.56
N SER A 478 -1.53 2.72 -12.58
CA SER A 478 -0.33 1.86 -12.67
C SER A 478 0.55 2.07 -11.43
N GLY A 479 1.06 0.96 -10.85
CA GLY A 479 1.90 1.02 -9.65
C GLY A 479 1.13 1.11 -8.34
N VAL A 480 -0.19 0.94 -8.34
CA VAL A 480 -1.01 0.90 -7.11
C VAL A 480 -0.56 -0.20 -6.14
N PHE A 481 -0.04 -1.31 -6.68
CA PHE A 481 0.47 -2.46 -5.92
C PHE A 481 1.98 -2.45 -5.67
N LEU A 482 2.69 -1.35 -5.98
CA LEU A 482 4.09 -1.22 -5.60
C LEU A 482 4.26 -1.24 -4.06
N PRO A 483 5.35 -1.82 -3.55
CA PRO A 483 6.52 -2.41 -4.24
C PRO A 483 6.32 -3.86 -4.71
N TYR A 484 5.17 -4.49 -4.50
CA TYR A 484 4.94 -5.92 -4.71
C TYR A 484 4.90 -6.33 -6.19
N THR A 485 4.18 -5.57 -7.00
CA THR A 485 4.09 -5.78 -8.45
C THR A 485 3.87 -4.47 -9.19
N GLU A 486 4.40 -4.40 -10.40
CA GLU A 486 4.13 -3.32 -11.36
C GLU A 486 2.87 -3.59 -12.20
N ALA A 487 2.24 -4.75 -12.02
CA ALA A 487 1.07 -5.12 -12.78
C ALA A 487 -0.05 -4.12 -12.54
N LYS A 488 -0.62 -3.61 -13.65
CA LYS A 488 -1.79 -2.75 -13.61
C LYS A 488 -3.03 -3.60 -13.32
N ALA A 489 -3.91 -3.10 -12.48
CA ALA A 489 -5.11 -3.78 -12.05
C ALA A 489 -6.36 -2.94 -12.26
N SER A 490 -7.49 -3.62 -12.31
CA SER A 490 -8.82 -3.01 -12.34
C SER A 490 -9.75 -3.74 -11.37
N ILE A 491 -10.84 -3.09 -10.98
CA ILE A 491 -11.91 -3.72 -10.21
C ILE A 491 -13.05 -4.03 -11.17
N LEU A 492 -13.44 -5.29 -11.23
CA LEU A 492 -14.70 -5.70 -11.89
C LEU A 492 -15.82 -5.70 -10.87
N VAL A 493 -16.92 -5.02 -11.20
CA VAL A 493 -18.16 -5.06 -10.43
C VAL A 493 -19.13 -5.94 -11.18
N LEU A 494 -19.46 -7.09 -10.60
CA LEU A 494 -20.35 -8.07 -11.18
C LEU A 494 -21.65 -8.18 -10.38
N GLN A 495 -22.73 -8.58 -11.05
CA GLN A 495 -23.94 -9.07 -10.40
C GLN A 495 -24.00 -10.61 -10.46
N GLY A 496 -24.80 -11.22 -9.60
CA GLY A 496 -25.10 -12.66 -9.68
C GLY A 496 -26.00 -12.99 -10.88
N PHE A 497 -26.19 -14.29 -11.15
CA PHE A 497 -27.16 -14.77 -12.15
C PHE A 497 -28.58 -14.46 -11.69
N ASN A 498 -29.16 -13.35 -12.15
CA ASN A 498 -30.48 -12.89 -11.72
C ASN A 498 -31.40 -12.49 -12.91
N ASN A 499 -30.98 -12.80 -14.15
CA ASN A 499 -31.68 -12.49 -15.38
C ASN A 499 -32.01 -10.99 -15.61
N GLN A 500 -31.32 -10.08 -14.90
CA GLN A 500 -31.48 -8.65 -15.14
C GLN A 500 -30.57 -8.24 -16.30
N PRO A 501 -31.11 -7.78 -17.43
CA PRO A 501 -30.30 -7.41 -18.59
C PRO A 501 -29.42 -6.18 -18.29
N ILE A 502 -28.18 -6.23 -18.71
CA ILE A 502 -27.24 -5.11 -18.64
C ILE A 502 -27.03 -4.58 -20.05
N GLY A 503 -27.59 -3.41 -20.35
CA GLY A 503 -27.45 -2.76 -21.67
C GLY A 503 -26.22 -1.89 -21.79
N LYS A 504 -25.70 -1.39 -20.65
CA LYS A 504 -24.54 -0.51 -20.57
C LYS A 504 -23.58 -0.94 -19.47
N ILE A 505 -22.29 -0.81 -19.72
CA ILE A 505 -21.24 -1.06 -18.73
C ILE A 505 -20.65 0.30 -18.33
N LYS A 506 -20.52 0.54 -17.02
CA LYS A 506 -19.88 1.75 -16.48
C LYS A 506 -18.36 1.62 -16.47
N TYR A 507 -17.68 2.71 -16.75
CA TYR A 507 -16.23 2.83 -16.64
C TYR A 507 -15.86 3.99 -15.75
N THR A 508 -15.03 3.72 -14.76
CA THR A 508 -14.44 4.71 -13.87
C THR A 508 -12.92 4.61 -13.96
N ILE A 509 -12.24 5.74 -14.09
CA ILE A 509 -10.78 5.78 -14.21
C ILE A 509 -10.23 6.52 -13.01
N ILE A 510 -9.56 5.79 -12.13
CA ILE A 510 -8.83 6.33 -10.97
C ILE A 510 -7.40 6.66 -11.42
N LYS A 511 -7.01 7.91 -11.34
CA LYS A 511 -5.66 8.39 -11.69
C LYS A 511 -4.79 8.61 -10.45
N ASN A 512 -5.41 9.00 -9.34
CA ASN A 512 -4.75 9.31 -8.08
C ASN A 512 -5.40 8.53 -6.93
N ASP A 513 -4.68 7.59 -6.36
CA ASP A 513 -5.14 6.78 -5.21
C ASP A 513 -4.68 7.35 -3.86
N GLY A 514 -4.16 8.58 -3.83
CA GLY A 514 -3.67 9.25 -2.62
C GLY A 514 -2.22 8.93 -2.25
N PHE A 515 -1.50 8.16 -3.10
CA PHE A 515 -0.11 7.77 -2.84
C PHE A 515 0.78 8.02 -4.06
N THR A 516 2.08 8.25 -3.82
CA THR A 516 3.05 8.35 -4.91
C THR A 516 3.19 7.02 -5.64
N LEU A 517 3.26 7.04 -6.96
CA LEU A 517 3.42 5.85 -7.81
C LEU A 517 4.91 5.45 -7.94
N THR A 518 5.60 5.33 -6.82
CA THR A 518 7.01 4.95 -6.72
C THR A 518 7.17 3.74 -5.81
N GLN A 519 8.32 3.07 -5.83
CA GLN A 519 8.62 1.91 -4.98
C GLN A 519 8.37 2.16 -3.47
N ARG A 520 8.52 3.41 -3.01
CA ARG A 520 8.29 3.80 -1.61
C ARG A 520 6.93 4.45 -1.39
N ARG A 521 5.90 4.06 -2.07
CA ARG A 521 4.50 4.50 -1.89
C ARG A 521 4.26 5.44 -0.70
N ARG A 522 4.42 6.76 -0.86
CA ARG A 522 4.22 7.75 0.21
C ARG A 522 2.85 8.41 0.06
N LYS A 523 2.13 8.59 1.16
CA LYS A 523 0.83 9.28 1.17
C LYS A 523 1.00 10.74 0.70
N ILE A 524 0.11 11.19 -0.18
CA ILE A 524 0.04 12.57 -0.68
C ILE A 524 -0.99 13.30 0.18
N THR A 525 -0.52 14.25 1.00
CA THR A 525 -1.38 14.93 2.01
C THR A 525 -2.11 16.16 1.49
N ARG A 526 -1.80 16.65 0.28
CA ARG A 526 -2.31 17.92 -0.25
C ARG A 526 -3.35 17.81 -1.36
N GLN A 527 -3.76 16.62 -1.73
CA GLN A 527 -4.75 16.40 -2.79
C GLN A 527 -5.80 15.40 -2.31
N ILE A 528 -7.07 15.67 -2.60
CA ILE A 528 -8.14 14.68 -2.48
C ILE A 528 -7.81 13.55 -3.48
N ASN A 529 -7.87 12.31 -3.03
CA ASN A 529 -7.65 11.17 -3.92
C ASN A 529 -8.95 10.81 -4.66
N ASP A 530 -8.80 10.29 -5.86
CA ASP A 530 -9.94 9.94 -6.72
C ASP A 530 -10.82 8.83 -6.11
N LEU A 531 -10.27 7.97 -5.24
CA LEU A 531 -11.01 6.90 -4.56
C LEU A 531 -12.04 7.48 -3.59
N GLU A 532 -11.63 8.47 -2.79
CA GLU A 532 -12.53 9.17 -1.88
C GLU A 532 -13.53 10.03 -2.66
N GLU A 533 -13.05 10.76 -3.67
CA GLU A 533 -13.92 11.58 -4.50
C GLU A 533 -15.00 10.73 -5.17
N TYR A 534 -14.65 9.58 -5.73
CA TYR A 534 -15.62 8.66 -6.34
C TYR A 534 -16.67 8.14 -5.36
N LEU A 535 -16.30 7.91 -4.10
CA LEU A 535 -17.23 7.38 -3.08
C LEU A 535 -18.23 8.42 -2.57
N TYR A 536 -17.85 9.71 -2.57
CA TYR A 536 -18.62 10.77 -1.92
C TYR A 536 -19.11 11.87 -2.85
N ASN A 537 -18.71 11.85 -4.12
CA ASN A 537 -19.11 12.85 -5.10
C ASN A 537 -19.82 12.19 -6.29
N ASP A 538 -21.13 12.30 -6.33
CA ASP A 538 -21.96 11.76 -7.41
C ASP A 538 -21.61 12.32 -8.80
N SER A 539 -20.91 13.46 -8.86
CA SER A 539 -20.45 14.07 -10.10
C SER A 539 -19.08 13.56 -10.58
N PHE A 540 -18.46 12.59 -9.90
CA PHE A 540 -17.21 11.98 -10.37
C PHE A 540 -17.40 11.38 -11.75
N ALA A 541 -16.50 11.74 -12.67
CA ALA A 541 -16.62 11.40 -14.09
C ALA A 541 -16.63 9.87 -14.31
N THR A 542 -17.79 9.32 -14.58
CA THR A 542 -17.97 7.95 -15.07
C THR A 542 -18.39 7.99 -16.54
N LYS A 543 -17.94 7.02 -17.32
CA LYS A 543 -18.32 6.85 -18.71
C LYS A 543 -19.15 5.58 -18.85
N GLU A 544 -20.08 5.54 -19.78
CA GLU A 544 -20.87 4.35 -20.07
C GLU A 544 -20.67 3.93 -21.51
N ILE A 545 -20.60 2.62 -21.75
CA ILE A 545 -20.59 2.04 -23.08
C ILE A 545 -21.76 1.11 -23.26
N GLU A 546 -22.43 1.19 -24.41
CA GLU A 546 -23.44 0.24 -24.83
C GLU A 546 -22.79 -1.14 -25.05
N VAL A 547 -23.36 -2.18 -24.49
CA VAL A 547 -22.89 -3.57 -24.68
C VAL A 547 -22.75 -3.93 -26.17
N LYS A 548 -23.67 -3.44 -27.02
CA LYS A 548 -23.62 -3.64 -28.47
C LYS A 548 -22.31 -3.13 -29.12
N GLU A 549 -21.68 -2.09 -28.57
CA GLU A 549 -20.40 -1.57 -29.11
C GLU A 549 -19.24 -2.51 -28.76
N ILE A 550 -19.26 -3.11 -27.58
CA ILE A 550 -18.26 -4.12 -27.18
C ILE A 550 -18.42 -5.38 -28.06
N LEU A 551 -19.66 -5.77 -28.38
CA LEU A 551 -19.93 -6.93 -29.21
C LEU A 551 -19.48 -6.75 -30.68
N LYS A 552 -19.26 -5.51 -31.13
CA LYS A 552 -18.66 -5.22 -32.46
C LYS A 552 -17.14 -5.48 -32.47
N ASP A 553 -16.47 -5.44 -31.32
CA ASP A 553 -15.06 -5.76 -31.23
C ASP A 553 -14.84 -7.28 -31.28
N LYS A 554 -14.10 -7.78 -32.27
CA LYS A 554 -13.78 -9.21 -32.45
C LYS A 554 -13.11 -9.85 -31.22
N LYS A 555 -12.52 -9.05 -30.33
CA LYS A 555 -11.83 -9.48 -29.10
C LYS A 555 -12.71 -9.28 -27.85
N TYR A 556 -13.88 -8.65 -27.98
CA TYR A 556 -14.72 -8.26 -26.84
C TYR A 556 -13.90 -7.54 -25.76
N SER A 557 -13.04 -6.62 -26.16
CA SER A 557 -12.13 -5.94 -25.27
C SER A 557 -12.87 -5.07 -24.26
N PHE A 558 -12.45 -5.09 -23.02
CA PHE A 558 -12.97 -4.22 -21.94
C PHE A 558 -12.08 -3.01 -21.69
N ILE A 559 -11.20 -2.67 -22.60
CA ILE A 559 -10.27 -1.55 -22.45
C ILE A 559 -10.98 -0.25 -22.80
N TRP A 560 -11.07 0.66 -21.85
CA TRP A 560 -11.81 1.91 -21.93
C TRP A 560 -11.38 2.83 -23.10
N PHE A 561 -10.10 2.98 -23.35
CA PHE A 561 -9.62 3.91 -24.39
C PHE A 561 -9.91 3.46 -25.83
N LYS A 562 -10.37 2.24 -26.04
CA LYS A 562 -10.90 1.81 -27.35
C LYS A 562 -12.24 2.42 -27.67
N TYR A 563 -12.99 2.79 -26.66
CA TYR A 563 -14.37 3.26 -26.77
C TYR A 563 -14.54 4.74 -26.46
N PHE A 564 -13.69 5.28 -25.59
CA PHE A 564 -13.77 6.65 -25.09
C PHE A 564 -12.61 7.51 -25.58
N THR A 565 -12.29 7.46 -26.85
CA THR A 565 -11.35 8.40 -27.48
C THR A 565 -12.04 9.73 -27.73
N GLU A 566 -12.21 10.55 -26.69
CA GLU A 566 -12.44 11.97 -26.87
C GLU A 566 -11.11 12.57 -27.34
N ILE A 567 -11.11 13.05 -28.59
CA ILE A 567 -9.97 13.81 -29.11
C ILE A 567 -10.20 15.25 -28.66
N PRO A 568 -9.38 15.82 -27.75
CA PRO A 568 -9.52 17.22 -27.38
C PRO A 568 -9.47 18.11 -28.62
N GLN A 569 -10.15 19.25 -28.59
CA GLN A 569 -10.07 20.20 -29.68
C GLN A 569 -8.59 20.59 -29.90
N GLY A 570 -8.14 20.57 -31.14
CA GLY A 570 -6.73 20.83 -31.48
C GLY A 570 -5.79 19.65 -31.28
N TYR A 571 -6.30 18.40 -31.10
CA TYR A 571 -5.52 17.18 -31.04
C TYR A 571 -5.81 16.25 -32.22
N VAL A 572 -4.87 15.34 -32.50
CA VAL A 572 -5.00 14.29 -33.53
C VAL A 572 -4.65 12.93 -32.96
N LEU A 573 -5.40 11.90 -33.37
CA LEU A 573 -5.06 10.51 -33.02
C LEU A 573 -3.84 10.05 -33.80
N LEU A 574 -2.89 9.38 -33.13
CA LEU A 574 -1.73 8.80 -33.76
C LEU A 574 -2.10 7.78 -34.86
N LYS A 575 -3.23 7.09 -34.74
CA LYS A 575 -3.75 6.19 -35.79
C LYS A 575 -3.89 6.87 -37.15
N LYS A 576 -4.16 8.18 -37.20
CA LYS A 576 -4.34 8.92 -38.45
C LYS A 576 -3.02 9.29 -39.11
N ILE A 577 -1.95 9.40 -38.32
CA ILE A 577 -0.67 9.97 -38.76
C ILE A 577 0.48 8.95 -38.71
N LEU A 578 0.30 7.76 -38.11
CA LEU A 578 1.34 6.73 -38.02
C LEU A 578 1.03 5.52 -38.88
N LYS A 579 2.11 4.89 -39.38
CA LYS A 579 2.05 3.59 -40.06
C LYS A 579 3.18 2.69 -39.57
N GLU A 580 2.83 1.44 -39.17
CA GLU A 580 3.83 0.43 -38.80
C GLU A 580 4.66 0.01 -40.03
N GLU A 581 5.96 -0.18 -39.81
CA GLU A 581 6.89 -0.70 -40.80
C GLU A 581 7.39 -2.09 -40.33
N ARG A 582 7.31 -3.07 -41.23
CA ARG A 582 7.75 -4.47 -40.99
C ARG A 582 8.75 -4.94 -42.02
N ILE A 583 9.70 -4.08 -42.36
CA ILE A 583 10.72 -4.36 -43.38
C ILE A 583 11.81 -5.21 -42.75
N LYS A 584 12.05 -6.39 -43.28
CA LYS A 584 13.13 -7.28 -42.85
C LYS A 584 14.49 -6.76 -43.30
N ASN A 585 15.54 -7.06 -42.52
CA ASN A 585 16.92 -6.62 -42.76
C ASN A 585 17.68 -7.53 -43.77
N THR A 586 17.10 -7.72 -44.95
CA THR A 586 17.71 -8.57 -45.98
C THR A 586 19.02 -8.02 -46.56
N GLU A 587 19.26 -6.72 -46.41
CA GLU A 587 20.49 -6.03 -46.85
C GLU A 587 21.56 -5.96 -45.75
N LEU A 588 21.33 -6.58 -44.59
CA LEU A 588 22.25 -6.69 -43.44
C LEU A 588 22.78 -5.33 -42.93
N TYR A 589 21.88 -4.35 -42.82
CA TYR A 589 22.23 -3.06 -42.24
C TYR A 589 22.74 -3.19 -40.80
N GLU A 590 23.48 -2.18 -40.35
CA GLU A 590 24.08 -2.10 -39.03
C GLU A 590 23.01 -2.24 -37.92
N THR A 591 23.31 -3.07 -36.92
CA THR A 591 22.44 -3.30 -35.77
C THR A 591 22.42 -2.09 -34.85
N ALA A 592 21.22 -1.69 -34.44
CA ALA A 592 20.98 -0.57 -33.54
C ALA A 592 20.16 -0.97 -32.31
N THR A 593 20.31 -0.20 -31.25
CA THR A 593 19.64 -0.42 -29.98
C THR A 593 18.72 0.74 -29.64
N VAL A 594 17.49 0.42 -29.23
CA VAL A 594 16.51 1.37 -28.70
C VAL A 594 16.64 1.41 -27.19
N THR A 595 17.09 2.53 -26.67
CA THR A 595 17.38 2.70 -25.23
C THR A 595 16.57 3.85 -24.62
N LYS A 596 16.36 3.82 -23.30
CA LYS A 596 15.80 4.92 -22.54
C LYS A 596 16.84 5.99 -22.16
N HIS A 597 18.12 5.65 -22.26
CA HIS A 597 19.22 6.48 -21.77
C HIS A 597 19.64 7.57 -22.75
N ASP A 598 19.31 7.42 -24.03
CA ASP A 598 19.54 8.42 -25.05
C ASP A 598 18.22 9.15 -25.35
N PHE A 599 18.21 10.47 -25.15
CA PHE A 599 16.99 11.25 -25.36
C PHE A 599 16.71 11.43 -26.85
N PHE A 600 17.74 11.65 -27.67
CA PHE A 600 17.58 11.81 -29.12
C PHE A 600 18.41 10.75 -29.86
N GLY A 601 17.71 10.01 -30.71
CA GLY A 601 18.32 9.13 -31.66
C GLY A 601 18.37 7.65 -31.26
N ILE A 602 18.76 6.87 -32.20
CA ILE A 602 19.03 5.42 -32.09
C ILE A 602 20.53 5.24 -31.99
N LEU A 603 21.02 4.43 -31.07
CA LEU A 603 22.42 4.14 -30.90
C LEU A 603 22.83 2.90 -31.73
N SER A 604 24.02 2.93 -32.32
CA SER A 604 24.68 1.72 -32.83
C SER A 604 24.78 0.67 -31.73
N GLY A 605 24.46 -0.57 -32.04
CA GLY A 605 24.55 -1.67 -31.08
C GLY A 605 25.95 -1.85 -30.52
N GLU A 606 26.96 -1.71 -31.34
CA GLU A 606 28.36 -1.77 -30.93
C GLU A 606 28.74 -0.66 -29.94
N LYS A 607 28.31 0.59 -30.22
CA LYS A 607 28.54 1.73 -29.32
C LYS A 607 27.85 1.55 -27.96
N TYR A 608 26.71 0.90 -27.93
CA TYR A 608 25.93 0.73 -26.69
C TYR A 608 26.41 -0.43 -25.81
N TRP A 609 26.74 -1.58 -26.45
CA TRP A 609 27.09 -2.82 -25.74
C TRP A 609 28.59 -3.03 -25.58
N GLY A 610 29.43 -2.26 -26.33
CA GLY A 610 30.89 -2.41 -26.31
C GLY A 610 31.30 -3.87 -26.52
N ASP A 611 32.21 -4.37 -25.69
CA ASP A 611 32.76 -5.75 -25.78
C ASP A 611 31.66 -6.84 -25.58
N SER A 612 30.51 -6.51 -25.01
CA SER A 612 29.38 -7.44 -24.85
C SER A 612 28.48 -7.55 -26.08
N PHE A 613 28.77 -6.80 -27.16
CA PHE A 613 27.91 -6.75 -28.35
C PHE A 613 27.67 -8.12 -28.98
N ILE A 614 28.71 -8.90 -29.13
CA ILE A 614 28.65 -10.25 -29.74
C ILE A 614 27.82 -11.22 -28.89
N SER A 615 27.84 -11.08 -27.57
CA SER A 615 27.11 -11.98 -26.66
C SER A 615 25.60 -11.67 -26.55
N VAL A 616 25.19 -10.46 -26.93
CA VAL A 616 23.79 -10.02 -26.83
C VAL A 616 23.05 -9.95 -28.18
N THR A 617 23.76 -10.06 -29.27
CA THR A 617 23.18 -10.09 -30.63
C THR A 617 23.10 -11.52 -31.15
N SER A 618 22.07 -11.81 -31.98
CA SER A 618 21.99 -13.10 -32.67
C SER A 618 23.11 -13.21 -33.75
N GLU A 619 23.58 -14.42 -34.03
CA GLU A 619 24.57 -14.69 -35.09
C GLU A 619 24.14 -14.19 -36.47
N SER A 620 22.81 -14.09 -36.72
CA SER A 620 22.22 -13.50 -37.92
C SER A 620 21.21 -12.44 -37.55
N ASN A 621 21.28 -11.26 -38.19
CA ASN A 621 20.34 -10.16 -38.05
C ASN A 621 19.39 -10.01 -39.27
N GLU A 622 19.27 -11.01 -40.12
CA GLU A 622 18.37 -11.01 -41.30
C GLU A 622 16.90 -10.85 -40.91
N ASP A 623 16.50 -11.43 -39.78
CA ASP A 623 15.15 -11.30 -39.23
C ASP A 623 14.86 -9.98 -38.48
N TYR A 624 15.87 -9.13 -38.36
CA TYR A 624 15.73 -7.81 -37.74
C TYR A 624 14.84 -6.90 -38.60
N LYS A 625 14.32 -5.84 -38.01
CA LYS A 625 13.50 -4.84 -38.71
C LYS A 625 14.31 -3.62 -39.06
N VAL A 626 14.17 -3.15 -40.29
CA VAL A 626 14.83 -1.93 -40.77
C VAL A 626 14.13 -0.69 -40.17
N VAL A 627 14.95 0.24 -39.68
CA VAL A 627 14.53 1.58 -39.22
C VAL A 627 15.10 2.60 -40.19
N ASN A 628 14.23 3.16 -41.03
CA ASN A 628 14.62 4.17 -42.03
C ASN A 628 14.92 5.52 -41.34
N TYR A 629 15.53 6.45 -42.06
CA TYR A 629 15.67 7.84 -41.61
C TYR A 629 14.32 8.43 -41.20
N LYS A 630 14.28 9.08 -40.04
CA LYS A 630 13.08 9.64 -39.39
C LYS A 630 11.99 8.61 -39.03
N SER A 631 12.24 7.30 -39.13
CA SER A 631 11.37 6.30 -38.52
C SER A 631 11.65 6.16 -37.02
N LEU A 632 10.62 5.80 -36.28
CA LEU A 632 10.66 5.58 -34.85
C LEU A 632 10.63 4.09 -34.53
N SER A 633 11.25 3.70 -33.44
CA SER A 633 11.21 2.31 -32.95
C SER A 633 11.14 2.27 -31.44
N TYR A 634 10.40 1.31 -30.90
CA TYR A 634 10.35 1.06 -29.46
C TYR A 634 10.42 -0.42 -29.14
N ASN A 635 10.93 -0.72 -27.94
CA ASN A 635 10.85 -2.05 -27.35
C ASN A 635 9.49 -2.24 -26.69
N PRO A 636 8.59 -3.13 -27.17
CA PRO A 636 7.26 -3.32 -26.60
C PRO A 636 7.27 -3.59 -25.10
N ALA A 637 8.22 -4.39 -24.62
CA ALA A 637 8.33 -4.78 -23.22
C ALA A 637 9.00 -3.72 -22.30
N ARG A 638 9.46 -2.59 -22.88
CA ARG A 638 10.13 -1.51 -22.16
C ARG A 638 9.66 -0.11 -22.60
N ALA A 639 8.60 -0.03 -23.39
CA ALA A 639 8.03 1.24 -23.82
C ALA A 639 7.55 2.07 -22.62
N ASN A 640 6.96 1.41 -21.61
CA ASN A 640 6.53 2.00 -20.35
C ASN A 640 7.68 2.62 -19.53
N THR A 641 8.93 2.25 -19.79
CA THR A 641 10.11 2.85 -19.16
C THR A 641 10.79 3.90 -20.05
N GLY A 642 10.18 4.25 -21.19
CA GLY A 642 10.67 5.24 -22.13
C GLY A 642 11.64 4.69 -23.19
N SER A 643 11.72 3.37 -23.40
CA SER A 643 12.52 2.77 -24.48
C SER A 643 11.86 2.97 -25.84
N LEU A 644 11.99 4.20 -26.36
CA LEU A 644 11.53 4.69 -27.65
C LEU A 644 12.61 5.59 -28.24
N SER A 645 12.96 5.41 -29.50
CA SER A 645 13.97 6.20 -30.19
C SER A 645 13.54 6.54 -31.62
N ILE A 646 14.17 7.55 -32.21
CA ILE A 646 14.00 7.97 -33.60
C ILE A 646 15.33 7.86 -34.35
N ASN A 647 15.32 7.35 -35.58
CA ASN A 647 16.52 7.32 -36.41
C ASN A 647 16.75 8.69 -37.09
N LEU A 648 17.69 9.45 -36.57
CA LEU A 648 18.11 10.75 -37.11
C LEU A 648 19.40 10.65 -37.96
N THR A 649 19.91 9.44 -38.17
CA THR A 649 21.04 9.20 -39.07
C THR A 649 20.54 9.06 -40.52
N GLU A 650 21.31 9.48 -41.49
CA GLU A 650 20.96 9.28 -42.91
C GLU A 650 21.06 7.80 -43.34
N LYS A 651 21.58 6.95 -42.44
CA LYS A 651 21.74 5.51 -42.66
C LYS A 651 20.46 4.75 -42.29
N LYS A 652 20.19 3.67 -43.00
CA LYS A 652 19.24 2.64 -42.56
C LYS A 652 19.90 1.82 -41.47
N LEU A 653 19.17 1.54 -40.40
CA LEU A 653 19.62 0.75 -39.25
C LEU A 653 18.72 -0.46 -39.05
N ALA A 654 19.16 -1.47 -38.34
CA ALA A 654 18.39 -2.67 -38.04
C ALA A 654 18.19 -2.83 -36.52
N VAL A 655 16.97 -3.12 -36.08
CA VAL A 655 16.65 -3.40 -34.68
C VAL A 655 16.05 -4.79 -34.51
N SER A 656 16.14 -5.36 -33.31
CA SER A 656 15.61 -6.68 -33.02
C SER A 656 14.18 -6.89 -33.57
N LYS A 657 13.91 -8.09 -34.07
CA LYS A 657 12.59 -8.48 -34.61
C LYS A 657 11.43 -8.26 -33.60
N MET A 658 11.73 -8.25 -32.33
CA MET A 658 10.73 -7.99 -31.26
C MET A 658 10.30 -6.52 -31.17
N TYR A 659 11.08 -5.59 -31.72
CA TYR A 659 10.77 -4.17 -31.64
C TYR A 659 9.67 -3.79 -32.63
N VAL A 660 8.91 -2.76 -32.29
CA VAL A 660 7.94 -2.13 -33.18
C VAL A 660 8.58 -0.94 -33.86
N THR A 661 8.55 -0.94 -35.18
CA THR A 661 9.06 0.15 -36.02
C THR A 661 7.91 0.79 -36.77
N PHE A 662 7.87 2.13 -36.84
CA PHE A 662 6.80 2.88 -37.47
C PHE A 662 7.29 4.23 -37.99
N LYS A 663 6.52 4.84 -38.89
CA LYS A 663 6.79 6.16 -39.44
C LYS A 663 5.58 7.08 -39.36
N VAL A 664 5.85 8.38 -39.38
CA VAL A 664 4.84 9.42 -39.60
C VAL A 664 4.55 9.50 -41.09
N ILE A 665 3.27 9.44 -41.46
CA ILE A 665 2.81 9.46 -42.85
C ILE A 665 2.11 10.75 -43.24
N ASP A 666 1.74 11.60 -42.29
CA ASP A 666 1.11 12.89 -42.52
C ASP A 666 2.16 14.00 -42.54
N SER A 667 2.26 14.70 -43.68
CA SER A 667 3.22 15.80 -43.86
C SER A 667 3.04 17.02 -42.95
N ASN A 668 1.87 17.13 -42.30
CA ASN A 668 1.60 18.18 -41.32
C ASN A 668 2.22 17.90 -39.96
N PHE A 669 2.91 16.76 -39.78
CA PHE A 669 3.56 16.39 -38.53
C PHE A 669 5.05 16.05 -38.76
N LEU A 670 5.91 16.72 -38.02
CA LEU A 670 7.33 16.37 -37.98
C LEU A 670 7.55 15.09 -37.16
N PRO A 671 8.28 14.09 -37.66
CA PRO A 671 8.58 12.88 -36.89
C PRO A 671 9.25 13.16 -35.56
N GLU A 672 10.14 14.14 -35.50
CA GLU A 672 10.81 14.59 -34.28
C GLU A 672 9.81 15.19 -33.25
N TYR A 673 8.81 15.93 -33.72
CA TYR A 673 7.75 16.44 -32.84
C TYR A 673 6.90 15.32 -32.25
N VAL A 674 6.47 14.37 -33.08
CA VAL A 674 5.73 13.18 -32.62
C VAL A 674 6.55 12.40 -31.59
N TYR A 675 7.84 12.25 -31.83
CA TYR A 675 8.77 11.64 -30.88
C TYR A 675 8.79 12.37 -29.55
N LEU A 676 8.92 13.69 -29.53
CA LEU A 676 8.91 14.52 -28.33
C LEU A 676 7.60 14.42 -27.57
N CYS A 677 6.46 14.43 -28.28
CA CYS A 677 5.16 14.22 -27.66
C CYS A 677 5.09 12.90 -26.90
N LEU A 678 5.59 11.80 -27.49
CA LEU A 678 5.62 10.48 -26.87
C LEU A 678 6.64 10.35 -25.71
N LYS A 679 7.73 11.12 -25.76
CA LYS A 679 8.75 11.18 -24.70
C LYS A 679 8.39 12.15 -23.58
N SER A 680 7.41 13.02 -23.77
CA SER A 680 6.92 13.93 -22.72
C SER A 680 6.37 13.18 -21.53
N LYS A 681 6.24 13.85 -20.39
CA LYS A 681 5.64 13.27 -19.18
C LYS A 681 4.22 12.73 -19.46
N GLU A 682 3.41 13.48 -20.19
CA GLU A 682 2.06 13.09 -20.58
C GLU A 682 2.09 11.92 -21.59
N GLY A 683 2.96 11.99 -22.61
CA GLY A 683 3.13 10.92 -23.60
C GLY A 683 3.57 9.61 -22.96
N LEU A 684 4.55 9.66 -22.05
CA LEU A 684 4.99 8.48 -21.32
C LEU A 684 3.89 7.91 -20.41
N GLN A 685 3.13 8.76 -19.73
CA GLN A 685 1.97 8.31 -18.94
C GLN A 685 0.93 7.63 -19.83
N ASN A 686 0.63 8.19 -21.00
CA ASN A 686 -0.26 7.57 -21.99
C ASN A 686 0.25 6.21 -22.48
N ILE A 687 1.55 6.04 -22.65
CA ILE A 687 2.20 4.75 -23.00
C ILE A 687 2.05 3.76 -21.83
N ILE A 688 2.31 4.18 -20.61
CA ILE A 688 2.17 3.35 -19.40
C ILE A 688 0.71 2.86 -19.29
N ASP A 689 -0.26 3.74 -19.45
CA ASP A 689 -1.68 3.41 -19.35
C ASP A 689 -2.17 2.42 -20.42
N ARG A 690 -1.43 2.29 -21.52
CA ARG A 690 -1.73 1.39 -22.66
C ARG A 690 -0.83 0.18 -22.76
N SER A 691 0.06 -0.01 -21.79
CA SER A 691 0.95 -1.17 -21.72
C SER A 691 0.34 -2.25 -20.83
N PHE A 692 0.21 -3.48 -21.32
CA PHE A 692 -0.47 -4.58 -20.64
C PHE A 692 0.42 -5.81 -20.48
N GLY A 693 0.23 -6.55 -19.41
CA GLY A 693 0.91 -7.80 -19.11
C GLY A 693 1.01 -8.03 -17.61
N SER A 694 0.93 -9.29 -17.17
CA SER A 694 1.03 -9.67 -15.75
C SER A 694 2.46 -9.75 -15.26
N VAL A 695 3.39 -10.23 -16.12
CA VAL A 695 4.83 -10.38 -15.80
C VAL A 695 5.66 -9.24 -16.40
N ARG A 696 5.37 -8.89 -17.66
CA ARG A 696 5.99 -7.76 -18.36
C ARG A 696 4.92 -6.99 -19.09
N GLN A 697 4.82 -5.71 -18.81
CA GLN A 697 3.94 -4.81 -19.53
C GLN A 697 4.45 -4.65 -20.96
N THR A 698 3.56 -4.81 -21.93
CA THR A 698 3.88 -4.70 -23.37
C THR A 698 2.93 -3.70 -24.03
N LEU A 699 3.49 -2.79 -24.81
CA LEU A 699 2.75 -1.84 -25.64
C LEU A 699 2.62 -2.40 -27.06
N ARG A 700 1.38 -2.63 -27.53
CA ARG A 700 1.13 -2.98 -28.94
C ARG A 700 1.00 -1.70 -29.77
N PHE A 701 1.33 -1.80 -31.06
CA PHE A 701 1.20 -0.65 -31.97
C PHE A 701 -0.24 -0.13 -32.10
N GLU A 702 -1.20 -1.04 -32.08
CA GLU A 702 -2.63 -0.68 -32.10
C GLU A 702 -3.01 0.18 -30.89
N ASP A 703 -2.49 -0.13 -29.71
CA ASP A 703 -2.75 0.60 -28.47
C ASP A 703 -2.01 1.95 -28.44
N LEU A 704 -0.78 2.03 -28.93
CA LEU A 704 -0.07 3.29 -29.18
C LEU A 704 -0.88 4.23 -30.09
N CYS A 705 -1.49 3.71 -31.12
CA CYS A 705 -2.28 4.45 -32.10
C CYS A 705 -3.57 5.08 -31.51
N THR A 706 -3.97 4.70 -30.29
CA THR A 706 -5.10 5.34 -29.56
C THR A 706 -4.69 6.59 -28.78
N ILE A 707 -3.44 6.94 -28.73
CA ILE A 707 -2.94 8.18 -28.12
C ILE A 707 -3.27 9.34 -29.05
N SER A 708 -3.67 10.49 -28.49
CA SER A 708 -3.79 11.75 -29.21
C SER A 708 -2.67 12.72 -28.78
N ILE A 709 -2.19 13.50 -29.75
CA ILE A 709 -1.17 14.53 -29.54
C ILE A 709 -1.67 15.89 -30.05
N PRO A 710 -1.14 17.02 -29.56
CA PRO A 710 -1.53 18.34 -30.06
C PRO A 710 -1.23 18.49 -31.56
N ALA A 711 -2.24 19.00 -32.31
CA ALA A 711 -2.12 19.34 -33.72
C ALA A 711 -1.86 20.84 -33.86
N ILE A 712 -0.59 21.22 -33.82
CA ILE A 712 -0.11 22.60 -33.95
C ILE A 712 0.56 22.81 -35.32
N SER A 713 0.80 24.05 -35.73
CA SER A 713 1.40 24.35 -37.03
C SER A 713 2.83 23.79 -37.15
N ILE A 714 3.30 23.54 -38.37
CA ILE A 714 4.65 23.04 -38.66
C ILE A 714 5.72 23.99 -38.06
N GLU A 715 5.50 25.29 -38.13
CA GLU A 715 6.41 26.30 -37.57
C GLU A 715 6.54 26.14 -36.04
N GLN A 716 5.42 25.93 -35.35
CA GLN A 716 5.41 25.70 -33.90
C GLN A 716 6.06 24.38 -33.55
N GLN A 717 5.80 23.31 -34.31
CA GLN A 717 6.46 22.03 -34.14
C GLN A 717 7.98 22.16 -34.29
N GLN A 718 8.43 22.88 -35.32
CA GLN A 718 9.87 23.11 -35.59
C GLN A 718 10.52 23.91 -34.46
N ALA A 719 9.83 24.92 -33.92
CA ALA A 719 10.33 25.68 -32.78
C ALA A 719 10.56 24.78 -31.56
N ILE A 720 9.59 23.91 -31.22
CA ILE A 720 9.69 22.96 -30.10
C ILE A 720 10.84 21.96 -30.33
N VAL A 721 10.98 21.45 -31.55
CA VAL A 721 12.06 20.52 -31.92
C VAL A 721 13.43 21.16 -31.77
N ASN A 722 13.56 22.41 -32.22
CA ASN A 722 14.82 23.16 -32.13
C ASN A 722 15.20 23.43 -30.67
N GLU A 723 14.25 23.89 -29.86
CA GLU A 723 14.45 24.11 -28.41
C GLU A 723 14.90 22.84 -27.71
N ALA A 724 14.22 21.71 -27.96
CA ALA A 724 14.56 20.42 -27.38
C ALA A 724 15.97 19.96 -27.81
N LYS A 725 16.36 20.16 -29.07
CA LYS A 725 17.71 19.84 -29.55
C LYS A 725 18.79 20.71 -28.87
N GLU A 726 18.54 21.99 -28.67
CA GLU A 726 19.48 22.86 -27.96
C GLU A 726 19.64 22.50 -26.49
N LEU A 727 18.53 22.17 -25.80
CA LEU A 727 18.57 21.66 -24.42
C LEU A 727 19.36 20.35 -24.33
N TYR A 728 19.15 19.43 -25.27
CA TYR A 728 19.87 18.19 -25.30
C TYR A 728 21.38 18.35 -25.55
N LYS A 729 21.77 19.26 -26.44
CA LYS A 729 23.19 19.60 -26.64
C LYS A 729 23.85 20.14 -25.36
N LYS A 730 23.17 21.02 -24.66
CA LYS A 730 23.65 21.56 -23.37
C LYS A 730 23.79 20.44 -22.32
N PHE A 731 22.82 19.55 -22.27
CA PHE A 731 22.85 18.42 -21.35
C PHE A 731 24.02 17.47 -21.65
N THR A 732 24.26 17.16 -22.95
CA THR A 732 25.36 16.27 -23.37
C THR A 732 26.71 16.91 -23.05
N ALA A 733 26.90 18.19 -23.35
CA ALA A 733 28.13 18.92 -23.02
C ALA A 733 28.40 18.91 -21.51
N PHE A 734 27.37 19.17 -20.69
CA PHE A 734 27.51 19.11 -19.23
C PHE A 734 27.83 17.69 -18.71
N LYS A 735 27.27 16.67 -19.33
CA LYS A 735 27.57 15.28 -18.99
C LYS A 735 29.03 14.93 -19.31
N ASP A 736 29.52 15.33 -20.50
CA ASP A 736 30.89 15.13 -20.91
C ASP A 736 31.88 15.86 -19.98
N GLU A 737 31.57 17.09 -19.56
CA GLU A 737 32.34 17.84 -18.57
C GLU A 737 32.39 17.13 -17.20
N LEU A 738 31.28 16.48 -16.79
CA LEU A 738 31.23 15.72 -15.54
C LEU A 738 32.03 14.41 -15.63
N GLU A 739 32.05 13.75 -16.77
CA GLU A 739 32.82 12.51 -16.98
C GLU A 739 34.33 12.80 -17.05
N GLU A 740 34.73 13.99 -17.52
CA GLU A 740 36.13 14.48 -17.53
C GLU A 740 36.58 15.09 -16.18
N PHE A 741 35.63 15.27 -15.24
CA PHE A 741 35.96 15.90 -13.95
C PHE A 741 36.76 14.97 -13.04
N ASP A 742 38.06 15.20 -12.91
CA ASP A 742 38.93 14.49 -11.96
C ASP A 742 39.09 15.30 -10.65
N ILE A 743 38.73 14.66 -9.53
CA ILE A 743 38.88 15.25 -8.17
C ILE A 743 40.36 15.47 -7.84
N ASN A 744 41.28 14.72 -8.45
CA ASN A 744 42.70 14.81 -8.17
C ASN A 744 43.40 16.02 -8.85
N ASP A 745 42.73 16.70 -9.79
CA ASP A 745 43.26 17.89 -10.46
C ASP A 745 42.91 19.22 -9.72
N LYS A 746 42.28 19.15 -8.56
CA LYS A 746 41.97 20.28 -7.67
C LYS A 746 42.50 20.07 -6.26
#